data_3146ce4bcdd3a31c4b744fd987928f8a
#
_entry.id   3146ce4bcdd3a31c4b744fd987928f8a
#
_cell.length_a   1.000
_cell.length_b   1.000
_cell.length_c   1.000
_cell.angle_alpha   90.00
_cell.angle_beta   90.00
_cell.angle_gamma   90.00
#
_symmetry.space_group_name_H-M   'P 1'
#
loop_
_entity.id
_entity.type
_entity.pdbx_description
1 polymer ?
#
loop_
_entity_poly.entity_id
_entity_poly.type
_entity_poly.pdbx_seq_one_letter_code
_entity_poly.pdbx_strand_id
1 'polypeptide(L)'
;MFSKAFLRKISMFFARRKPAAMKICLYHTLNPDTIPGYKKFAQAIATDNFVQADVRKIDTNLYRARLSIRDRLLFSLYRYHGETICLVLEYIRNHAYNTSRFLRRNVVIDEGRLQQQPVPDPVDIATEALTYINPSHGRFHRLDKMLSFDDDQQALYEHPLPLVIVGSAGSGKTALVLEKMKQAAGDILYLSLSSFLVEKARTLYDASGEGSEVQNIDFLSLTEFLETLRIPEGREVTFSAFSDWLPRNRAIAALGAAHTLYEEFRGVIGAVASGNGPLSREAYLSLGIRQSLYGMEDRPTVYVLFERYIAWLKQSHQYDSNLLSHQYLSLATPRYDVIFVDEVQDMTPVQLQLVLKTLRHPGQFLLCGDANQIVHPSFFSWSSLKSLFFRQQQGNDTTVNILQANYRNGHHVTALANRLLRLKQVRFSAIDRESHHFVRSCGQAEGTIRLLDDREETKQELNAKTSLSNRVAVIVMHPEQKAQARCWFSTPLVFSVQEVKGLEYETVILYNIVSAARQAFDDICEGLTPADLEGEARYSRPRDRQDRSAEIYKFFTNALYVALTRATHNVYLVEQQVEHPLWSLLALTHQEEPLNLQEEISSRDEWQKTAHLLEKQGKQEQADTIRSRILQTSEMPWQIITAEDARQWKQHILAGTADKTIQLQALEYSLIYSLFPLYNALYREDFKPTRQPRTKTLQLLELKYFRPYSMNNPVAVLRDIERYGVDHRSPFNLTPLMSAARAGNIALVQLLLERGADPLLTGNDGLAAYHQVLSAAVSTPRYAQQKSAQLYTLLKPESLSLQVEGRLIKLDNRQMAMFLVILMQALFHTHLGSALFFSEAFSAARLAE
;
A
#
# COMPACT_ATOMS: atom_id res chain seq x y z
N MET A 1 -31.48 -23.78 9.45
CA MET A 1 -32.11 -23.92 8.10
C MET A 1 -33.19 -22.85 7.99
N PHE A 2 -32.88 -21.76 7.32
CA PHE A 2 -33.86 -20.70 7.06
C PHE A 2 -34.59 -21.01 5.74
N SER A 3 -35.92 -20.81 5.74
CA SER A 3 -36.74 -21.17 4.58
C SER A 3 -36.45 -20.25 3.37
N LYS A 4 -36.48 -20.79 2.15
CA LYS A 4 -36.36 -20.02 0.89
C LYS A 4 -37.30 -18.80 0.82
N ALA A 5 -38.38 -18.80 1.56
CA ALA A 5 -39.34 -17.69 1.66
C ALA A 5 -38.81 -16.51 2.47
N PHE A 6 -37.97 -16.76 3.50
CA PHE A 6 -37.31 -15.72 4.30
C PHE A 6 -36.22 -15.02 3.48
N LEU A 7 -35.40 -15.75 2.74
CA LEU A 7 -34.38 -15.20 1.85
C LEU A 7 -34.99 -14.40 0.68
N ARG A 8 -36.16 -14.80 0.14
CA ARG A 8 -36.91 -14.03 -0.87
C ARG A 8 -37.49 -12.72 -0.31
N LYS A 9 -37.95 -12.69 0.95
CA LYS A 9 -38.38 -11.44 1.59
C LYS A 9 -37.24 -10.47 1.84
N ILE A 10 -36.03 -10.96 2.17
CA ILE A 10 -34.83 -10.15 2.31
C ILE A 10 -34.41 -9.54 0.96
N SER A 11 -34.43 -10.30 -0.14
CA SER A 11 -34.09 -9.82 -1.48
C SER A 11 -35.03 -8.72 -2.00
N MET A 12 -36.30 -8.71 -1.59
CA MET A 12 -37.26 -7.65 -1.97
C MET A 12 -37.07 -6.33 -1.19
N PHE A 13 -36.38 -6.35 -0.02
CA PHE A 13 -36.13 -5.15 0.80
C PHE A 13 -34.96 -4.30 0.29
N PHE A 14 -34.09 -4.89 -0.56
CA PHE A 14 -32.92 -4.21 -1.15
C PHE A 14 -33.20 -3.56 -2.51
N ALA A 15 -34.40 -2.95 -2.68
CA ALA A 15 -34.67 -2.13 -3.85
C ALA A 15 -33.67 -0.96 -3.92
N ARG A 16 -32.87 -0.97 -4.96
CA ARG A 16 -31.80 -0.01 -5.31
C ARG A 16 -32.23 1.44 -5.10
N ARG A 17 -31.56 2.22 -4.25
CA ARG A 17 -31.55 3.67 -4.37
C ARG A 17 -30.90 4.00 -5.71
N LYS A 18 -31.56 4.74 -6.57
CA LYS A 18 -30.94 5.33 -7.77
C LYS A 18 -29.76 6.17 -7.31
N PRO A 19 -28.56 6.02 -7.89
CA PRO A 19 -27.45 6.93 -7.59
C PRO A 19 -27.93 8.36 -7.85
N ALA A 20 -27.52 9.31 -6.99
CA ALA A 20 -27.82 10.71 -7.20
C ALA A 20 -27.30 11.14 -8.58
N ALA A 21 -28.13 11.75 -9.40
CA ALA A 21 -27.74 12.18 -10.73
C ALA A 21 -26.54 13.14 -10.62
N MET A 22 -25.53 12.96 -11.51
CA MET A 22 -24.37 13.83 -11.56
C MET A 22 -24.83 15.27 -11.88
N LYS A 23 -24.38 16.23 -11.05
CA LYS A 23 -24.64 17.66 -11.30
C LYS A 23 -23.73 18.18 -12.40
N ILE A 24 -24.26 19.03 -13.28
CA ILE A 24 -23.51 19.65 -14.35
C ILE A 24 -23.43 21.17 -14.09
N CYS A 25 -22.22 21.68 -14.03
CA CYS A 25 -21.93 23.11 -13.96
C CYS A 25 -21.33 23.57 -15.28
N LEU A 26 -21.60 24.83 -15.65
CA LEU A 26 -21.06 25.41 -16.86
C LEU A 26 -20.09 26.54 -16.51
N TYR A 27 -19.02 26.65 -17.27
CA TYR A 27 -18.14 27.79 -17.19
C TYR A 27 -18.89 29.06 -17.71
N HIS A 28 -18.67 30.21 -17.09
CA HIS A 28 -19.49 31.44 -17.28
C HIS A 28 -19.64 31.92 -18.74
N THR A 29 -18.79 31.47 -19.64
CA THR A 29 -18.83 31.85 -21.05
C THR A 29 -19.73 30.96 -21.89
N LEU A 30 -20.27 29.89 -21.32
CA LEU A 30 -21.06 28.90 -22.03
C LEU A 30 -22.56 29.16 -21.84
N ASN A 31 -23.29 29.17 -22.95
CA ASN A 31 -24.76 29.16 -22.94
C ASN A 31 -25.21 27.77 -23.50
N PRO A 32 -25.86 26.93 -22.69
CA PRO A 32 -26.26 25.58 -23.08
C PRO A 32 -27.22 25.56 -24.28
N ASP A 33 -28.04 26.60 -24.42
CA ASP A 33 -29.04 26.70 -25.50
C ASP A 33 -28.39 26.95 -26.87
N THR A 34 -27.16 27.47 -26.90
CA THR A 34 -26.38 27.72 -28.13
C THR A 34 -25.48 26.54 -28.54
N ILE A 35 -25.41 25.47 -27.73
CA ILE A 35 -24.54 24.33 -27.99
C ILE A 35 -25.35 23.17 -28.59
N PRO A 36 -25.17 22.86 -29.90
CA PRO A 36 -25.88 21.77 -30.54
C PRO A 36 -25.55 20.42 -29.88
N GLY A 37 -26.58 19.66 -29.50
CA GLY A 37 -26.40 18.35 -28.86
C GLY A 37 -26.13 18.37 -27.35
N TYR A 38 -26.09 19.54 -26.72
CA TYR A 38 -25.85 19.68 -25.29
C TYR A 38 -26.87 18.92 -24.42
N LYS A 39 -28.18 18.96 -24.77
CA LYS A 39 -29.22 18.22 -24.03
C LYS A 39 -28.94 16.72 -23.97
N LYS A 40 -28.50 16.11 -25.08
CA LYS A 40 -28.15 14.70 -25.16
C LYS A 40 -26.94 14.40 -24.29
N PHE A 41 -25.90 15.26 -24.34
CA PHE A 41 -24.72 15.14 -23.48
C PHE A 41 -25.12 15.28 -21.99
N ALA A 42 -25.86 16.28 -21.61
CA ALA A 42 -26.29 16.52 -20.24
C ALA A 42 -27.11 15.34 -19.67
N GLN A 43 -28.02 14.78 -20.47
CA GLN A 43 -28.78 13.59 -20.08
C GLN A 43 -27.90 12.36 -19.88
N ALA A 44 -26.94 12.14 -20.77
CA ALA A 44 -25.99 11.02 -20.65
C ALA A 44 -25.10 11.16 -19.42
N ILE A 45 -24.55 12.33 -19.16
CA ILE A 45 -23.73 12.62 -17.99
C ILE A 45 -24.54 12.53 -16.69
N ALA A 46 -25.74 13.08 -16.65
CA ALA A 46 -26.61 13.00 -15.46
C ALA A 46 -26.98 11.55 -15.08
N THR A 47 -26.93 10.63 -16.03
CA THR A 47 -27.15 9.18 -15.81
C THR A 47 -25.86 8.38 -15.75
N ASP A 48 -24.71 9.03 -15.62
CA ASP A 48 -23.37 8.43 -15.60
C ASP A 48 -23.07 7.56 -16.85
N ASN A 49 -23.66 7.86 -17.99
CA ASN A 49 -23.48 7.09 -19.23
C ASN A 49 -22.49 7.77 -20.19
N PHE A 50 -21.19 7.51 -19.94
CA PHE A 50 -20.08 8.11 -20.69
C PHE A 50 -19.95 7.57 -22.11
N VAL A 51 -20.39 6.34 -22.35
CA VAL A 51 -20.41 5.73 -23.71
C VAL A 51 -21.38 6.47 -24.61
N GLN A 52 -22.58 6.76 -24.11
CA GLN A 52 -23.59 7.52 -24.87
C GLN A 52 -23.15 8.97 -25.16
N ALA A 53 -22.32 9.54 -24.29
CA ALA A 53 -21.73 10.86 -24.47
C ALA A 53 -20.46 10.86 -25.34
N ASP A 54 -19.98 9.69 -25.80
CA ASP A 54 -18.71 9.48 -26.54
C ASP A 54 -17.55 10.27 -25.87
N VAL A 55 -17.33 9.97 -24.56
CA VAL A 55 -16.34 10.64 -23.74
C VAL A 55 -14.98 10.03 -23.99
N ARG A 56 -13.96 10.90 -24.15
CA ARG A 56 -12.54 10.49 -24.19
C ARG A 56 -11.71 11.41 -23.32
N LYS A 57 -10.73 10.84 -22.66
CA LYS A 57 -9.74 11.58 -21.88
C LYS A 57 -8.77 12.31 -22.83
N ILE A 58 -8.43 13.55 -22.52
CA ILE A 58 -7.44 14.35 -23.25
C ILE A 58 -6.20 14.54 -22.38
N ASP A 59 -6.38 14.86 -21.10
CA ASP A 59 -5.32 15.13 -20.13
C ASP A 59 -5.81 14.78 -18.72
N THR A 60 -4.98 15.00 -17.70
CA THR A 60 -5.35 14.78 -16.30
C THR A 60 -6.58 15.61 -15.95
N ASN A 61 -7.65 14.94 -15.50
CA ASN A 61 -8.98 15.50 -15.22
C ASN A 61 -9.55 16.41 -16.34
N LEU A 62 -9.14 16.20 -17.59
CA LEU A 62 -9.68 16.91 -18.74
C LEU A 62 -10.20 15.92 -19.77
N TYR A 63 -11.49 16.00 -20.05
CA TYR A 63 -12.23 15.10 -20.93
C TYR A 63 -12.88 15.85 -22.06
N ARG A 64 -13.09 15.16 -23.18
CA ARG A 64 -13.94 15.64 -24.27
C ARG A 64 -15.12 14.71 -24.47
N ALA A 65 -16.28 15.29 -24.73
CA ALA A 65 -17.44 14.59 -25.26
C ALA A 65 -17.65 14.97 -26.72
N ARG A 66 -18.10 14.02 -27.55
CA ARG A 66 -18.42 14.26 -28.95
C ARG A 66 -19.88 14.66 -29.08
N LEU A 67 -20.13 15.87 -29.57
CA LEU A 67 -21.47 16.38 -29.82
C LEU A 67 -21.94 16.10 -31.26
N SER A 68 -21.02 16.21 -32.22
CA SER A 68 -21.23 15.96 -33.66
C SER A 68 -19.95 15.42 -34.30
N ILE A 69 -19.94 15.23 -35.61
CA ILE A 69 -18.74 14.87 -36.35
C ILE A 69 -17.63 15.90 -36.14
N ARG A 70 -17.99 17.19 -36.01
CA ARG A 70 -17.04 18.31 -35.98
C ARG A 70 -16.89 18.95 -34.59
N ASP A 71 -17.87 18.80 -33.70
CA ASP A 71 -17.96 19.59 -32.46
C ASP A 71 -17.70 18.75 -31.22
N ARG A 72 -17.05 19.36 -30.25
CA ARG A 72 -16.66 18.73 -28.97
C ARG A 72 -16.98 19.65 -27.79
N LEU A 73 -17.24 19.02 -26.62
CA LEU A 73 -17.26 19.70 -25.33
C LEU A 73 -16.04 19.28 -24.51
N LEU A 74 -15.34 20.24 -23.94
CA LEU A 74 -14.34 19.98 -22.90
C LEU A 74 -15.00 20.09 -21.53
N PHE A 75 -14.66 19.16 -20.64
CA PHE A 75 -15.16 19.17 -19.27
C PHE A 75 -14.16 18.50 -18.33
N SER A 76 -14.28 18.83 -17.04
CA SER A 76 -13.55 18.23 -15.92
C SER A 76 -14.54 17.69 -14.89
N LEU A 77 -14.09 16.78 -14.04
CA LEU A 77 -14.89 16.17 -13.00
C LEU A 77 -14.32 16.52 -11.62
N TYR A 78 -15.18 16.95 -10.71
CA TYR A 78 -14.82 17.31 -9.35
C TYR A 78 -15.73 16.59 -8.35
N ARG A 79 -15.23 16.34 -7.16
CA ARG A 79 -16.04 15.91 -6.01
C ARG A 79 -16.26 17.11 -5.09
N TYR A 80 -17.51 17.37 -4.74
CA TYR A 80 -17.91 18.44 -3.86
C TYR A 80 -19.00 17.95 -2.91
N HIS A 81 -18.80 18.03 -1.60
CA HIS A 81 -19.71 17.48 -0.58
C HIS A 81 -20.15 16.02 -0.83
N GLY A 82 -19.26 15.17 -1.31
CA GLY A 82 -19.57 13.77 -1.64
C GLY A 82 -20.37 13.58 -2.94
N GLU A 83 -20.74 14.65 -3.63
CA GLU A 83 -21.39 14.61 -4.95
C GLU A 83 -20.37 14.82 -6.07
N THR A 84 -20.57 14.12 -7.19
CA THR A 84 -19.73 14.33 -8.38
C THR A 84 -20.32 15.42 -9.26
N ILE A 85 -19.50 16.39 -9.63
CA ILE A 85 -19.86 17.53 -10.47
C ILE A 85 -19.09 17.44 -11.78
N CYS A 86 -19.81 17.51 -12.90
CA CYS A 86 -19.24 17.69 -14.23
C CYS A 86 -19.16 19.17 -14.55
N LEU A 87 -17.95 19.73 -14.63
CA LEU A 87 -17.70 21.11 -14.98
C LEU A 87 -17.40 21.23 -16.47
N VAL A 88 -18.34 21.73 -17.25
CA VAL A 88 -18.18 21.98 -18.69
C VAL A 88 -17.40 23.27 -18.89
N LEU A 89 -16.22 23.16 -19.53
CA LEU A 89 -15.23 24.24 -19.63
C LEU A 89 -15.34 25.02 -20.94
N GLU A 90 -15.50 24.32 -22.07
CA GLU A 90 -15.44 24.97 -23.39
C GLU A 90 -16.17 24.15 -24.46
N TYR A 91 -16.77 24.87 -25.42
CA TYR A 91 -17.34 24.29 -26.65
C TYR A 91 -16.39 24.52 -27.83
N ILE A 92 -15.85 23.44 -28.40
CA ILE A 92 -14.90 23.47 -29.51
C ILE A 92 -15.62 23.13 -30.79
N ARG A 93 -15.61 24.06 -31.73
CA ARG A 93 -16.17 23.89 -33.07
C ARG A 93 -15.11 23.40 -34.05
N ASN A 94 -15.49 22.55 -34.99
CA ASN A 94 -14.66 22.13 -36.12
C ASN A 94 -13.25 21.60 -35.73
N HIS A 95 -13.13 20.88 -34.60
CA HIS A 95 -11.84 20.39 -34.10
C HIS A 95 -10.77 21.48 -33.84
N ALA A 96 -11.16 22.72 -33.60
CA ALA A 96 -10.24 23.84 -33.40
C ALA A 96 -9.57 23.79 -32.00
N TYR A 97 -8.88 22.70 -31.65
CA TYR A 97 -8.18 22.53 -30.37
C TYR A 97 -7.09 23.55 -30.12
N ASN A 98 -6.46 24.04 -31.20
CA ASN A 98 -5.38 25.02 -31.13
C ASN A 98 -5.82 26.38 -30.57
N THR A 99 -7.10 26.68 -30.60
CA THR A 99 -7.68 27.93 -30.07
C THR A 99 -8.17 27.79 -28.63
N SER A 100 -8.23 26.56 -28.11
CA SER A 100 -8.73 26.32 -26.77
C SER A 100 -7.78 26.89 -25.70
N ARG A 101 -8.35 27.69 -24.80
CA ARG A 101 -7.62 28.24 -23.65
C ARG A 101 -7.32 27.18 -22.59
N PHE A 102 -8.17 26.17 -22.45
CA PHE A 102 -8.02 25.11 -21.45
C PHE A 102 -7.06 23.98 -21.86
N LEU A 103 -6.63 23.95 -23.14
CA LEU A 103 -5.61 23.04 -23.66
C LEU A 103 -4.22 23.68 -23.69
N ARG A 104 -4.10 24.96 -23.40
CA ARG A 104 -2.79 25.62 -23.24
C ARG A 104 -2.23 25.30 -21.86
N ARG A 105 -0.95 25.03 -21.78
CA ARG A 105 -0.24 24.78 -20.51
C ARG A 105 -0.44 25.96 -19.54
N ASN A 106 -0.67 25.65 -18.24
CA ASN A 106 -0.82 26.61 -17.14
C ASN A 106 -2.12 27.42 -17.07
N VAL A 107 -3.25 26.91 -17.51
CA VAL A 107 -4.53 27.56 -17.22
C VAL A 107 -5.09 27.07 -15.90
N VAL A 108 -5.13 27.97 -14.91
CA VAL A 108 -5.86 27.77 -13.66
C VAL A 108 -7.34 28.04 -13.93
N ILE A 109 -8.21 27.12 -13.53
CA ILE A 109 -9.66 27.31 -13.60
C ILE A 109 -10.04 28.29 -12.50
N ASP A 110 -10.56 29.47 -12.88
CA ASP A 110 -11.06 30.44 -11.92
C ASP A 110 -12.45 30.00 -11.42
N GLU A 111 -12.47 29.39 -10.25
CA GLU A 111 -13.68 28.84 -9.62
C GLU A 111 -14.74 29.96 -9.31
N GLY A 112 -14.29 31.18 -9.10
CA GLY A 112 -15.18 32.34 -8.88
C GLY A 112 -16.05 32.73 -10.09
N ARG A 113 -15.75 32.15 -11.27
CA ARG A 113 -16.46 32.42 -12.54
C ARG A 113 -17.36 31.29 -13.00
N LEU A 114 -17.75 30.40 -12.12
CA LEU A 114 -18.72 29.35 -12.43
C LEU A 114 -20.15 29.93 -12.41
N GLN A 115 -20.95 29.64 -13.45
CA GLN A 115 -22.37 29.85 -13.39
C GLN A 115 -23.01 28.79 -12.51
N GLN A 116 -23.40 29.18 -11.31
CA GLN A 116 -24.09 28.28 -10.38
C GLN A 116 -25.61 28.29 -10.72
N GLN A 117 -26.19 27.11 -10.86
CA GLN A 117 -27.59 26.96 -10.45
C GLN A 117 -27.65 27.06 -8.92
N PRO A 118 -28.74 27.60 -8.31
CA PRO A 118 -28.75 28.02 -6.91
C PRO A 118 -28.40 26.88 -5.97
N VAL A 119 -27.23 26.97 -5.36
CA VAL A 119 -26.73 26.11 -4.28
C VAL A 119 -26.59 27.03 -3.05
N PRO A 120 -26.99 26.59 -1.86
CA PRO A 120 -26.87 27.42 -0.63
C PRO A 120 -25.43 27.84 -0.36
N ASP A 121 -25.24 28.96 0.31
CA ASP A 121 -24.03 29.71 0.58
C ASP A 121 -22.68 28.95 0.64
N PRO A 122 -21.62 29.51 0.04
CA PRO A 122 -20.32 28.92 0.04
C PRO A 122 -19.64 29.09 1.40
N VAL A 123 -19.57 28.02 2.16
CA VAL A 123 -18.52 27.84 3.14
C VAL A 123 -17.31 27.34 2.37
N ASP A 124 -16.11 27.85 2.62
CA ASP A 124 -14.83 27.46 2.04
C ASP A 124 -14.59 25.95 2.14
N ILE A 125 -14.99 25.20 1.13
CA ILE A 125 -14.80 23.76 1.06
C ILE A 125 -14.01 23.50 -0.21
N ALA A 126 -12.80 22.97 -0.04
CA ALA A 126 -11.94 22.58 -1.13
C ALA A 126 -12.63 21.56 -2.04
N THR A 127 -12.79 21.90 -3.32
CA THR A 127 -13.22 20.98 -4.36
C THR A 127 -12.07 20.06 -4.72
N GLU A 128 -12.28 18.75 -4.64
CA GLU A 128 -11.28 17.76 -5.00
C GLU A 128 -11.39 17.38 -6.48
N ALA A 129 -10.30 17.56 -7.24
CA ALA A 129 -10.25 17.19 -8.64
C ALA A 129 -10.18 15.66 -8.79
N LEU A 130 -11.05 15.10 -9.62
CA LEU A 130 -11.08 13.67 -9.90
C LEU A 130 -10.09 13.35 -11.01
N THR A 131 -9.13 12.45 -10.74
CA THR A 131 -8.01 12.15 -11.63
C THR A 131 -8.30 11.07 -12.65
N TYR A 132 -9.24 10.17 -12.38
CA TYR A 132 -9.53 9.03 -13.24
C TYR A 132 -11.02 8.78 -13.44
N ILE A 133 -11.38 8.43 -14.68
CA ILE A 133 -12.68 7.93 -15.08
C ILE A 133 -12.49 6.92 -16.23
N ASN A 134 -13.25 5.83 -16.27
CA ASN A 134 -13.31 4.95 -17.43
C ASN A 134 -14.43 5.36 -18.37
N PRO A 135 -14.13 6.03 -19.51
CA PRO A 135 -15.17 6.53 -20.42
C PRO A 135 -15.87 5.43 -21.22
N SER A 136 -15.33 4.21 -21.25
CA SER A 136 -15.95 3.06 -21.95
C SER A 136 -17.03 2.38 -21.13
N HIS A 137 -17.06 2.60 -19.81
CA HIS A 137 -18.14 2.08 -18.97
C HIS A 137 -19.38 2.98 -19.04
N GLY A 138 -20.54 2.38 -19.12
CA GLY A 138 -21.81 3.12 -19.06
C GLY A 138 -22.04 3.81 -17.72
N ARG A 139 -21.40 3.30 -16.67
CA ARG A 139 -21.34 3.93 -15.33
C ARG A 139 -19.90 3.91 -14.86
N PHE A 140 -19.47 4.97 -14.19
CA PHE A 140 -18.17 4.96 -13.53
C PHE A 140 -18.32 4.68 -12.04
N HIS A 141 -17.32 4.02 -11.48
CA HIS A 141 -17.31 3.65 -10.08
C HIS A 141 -16.71 4.80 -9.27
N ARG A 142 -17.39 5.19 -8.20
CA ARG A 142 -16.90 6.19 -7.26
C ARG A 142 -15.97 5.53 -6.26
N LEU A 143 -14.70 5.60 -6.56
CA LEU A 143 -13.63 5.40 -5.59
C LEU A 143 -13.33 6.75 -4.92
N ASP A 144 -12.39 6.79 -4.00
CA ASP A 144 -11.81 8.06 -3.52
C ASP A 144 -11.23 8.89 -4.68
N LYS A 145 -10.88 8.22 -5.79
CA LYS A 145 -10.56 8.83 -7.08
C LYS A 145 -11.38 8.14 -8.17
N MET A 146 -11.94 8.89 -9.10
CA MET A 146 -12.58 8.33 -10.28
C MET A 146 -11.51 7.74 -11.21
N LEU A 147 -11.74 6.52 -11.72
CA LEU A 147 -10.85 5.81 -12.63
C LEU A 147 -11.23 6.07 -14.08
N SER A 148 -10.24 6.44 -14.90
CA SER A 148 -10.37 6.41 -16.37
C SER A 148 -9.16 5.70 -16.96
N PHE A 149 -9.38 4.93 -18.03
CA PHE A 149 -8.34 4.23 -18.75
C PHE A 149 -7.95 4.98 -20.02
N ASP A 150 -6.67 4.97 -20.37
CA ASP A 150 -6.22 5.29 -21.70
C ASP A 150 -6.50 4.14 -22.70
N ASP A 151 -6.16 4.32 -23.97
CA ASP A 151 -6.45 3.33 -25.00
C ASP A 151 -5.71 2.01 -24.76
N ASP A 152 -4.47 2.06 -24.24
CA ASP A 152 -3.66 0.87 -23.92
C ASP A 152 -4.26 0.12 -22.72
N GLN A 153 -4.62 0.84 -21.65
CA GLN A 153 -5.27 0.26 -20.47
C GLN A 153 -6.62 -0.35 -20.82
N GLN A 154 -7.40 0.31 -21.69
CA GLN A 154 -8.70 -0.18 -22.14
C GLN A 154 -8.56 -1.47 -22.95
N ALA A 155 -7.60 -1.54 -23.85
CA ALA A 155 -7.34 -2.75 -24.63
C ALA A 155 -7.00 -3.95 -23.72
N LEU A 156 -6.18 -3.71 -22.67
CA LEU A 156 -5.82 -4.74 -21.69
C LEU A 156 -7.00 -5.11 -20.78
N TYR A 157 -7.85 -4.15 -20.44
CA TYR A 157 -9.07 -4.40 -19.69
C TYR A 157 -10.02 -5.36 -20.44
N GLU A 158 -10.08 -5.27 -21.75
CA GLU A 158 -10.91 -6.15 -22.61
C GLU A 158 -10.23 -7.49 -22.93
N HIS A 159 -8.90 -7.56 -22.81
CA HIS A 159 -8.14 -8.77 -23.15
C HIS A 159 -8.46 -9.94 -22.20
N PRO A 160 -8.67 -11.18 -22.71
CA PRO A 160 -8.91 -12.34 -21.85
C PRO A 160 -7.69 -12.74 -21.01
N LEU A 161 -7.90 -13.53 -19.97
CA LEU A 161 -6.83 -14.20 -19.20
C LEU A 161 -6.29 -15.41 -20.00
N PRO A 162 -5.02 -15.81 -19.82
CA PRO A 162 -4.03 -15.25 -18.91
C PRO A 162 -3.46 -13.92 -19.39
N LEU A 163 -3.13 -13.04 -18.46
CA LEU A 163 -2.62 -11.71 -18.79
C LEU A 163 -1.36 -11.38 -17.97
N VAL A 164 -0.31 -10.93 -18.64
CA VAL A 164 0.90 -10.40 -18.01
C VAL A 164 1.07 -8.94 -18.42
N ILE A 165 1.16 -8.04 -17.43
CA ILE A 165 1.23 -6.60 -17.62
C ILE A 165 2.54 -6.07 -17.05
N VAL A 166 3.33 -5.42 -17.89
CA VAL A 166 4.53 -4.68 -17.49
C VAL A 166 4.23 -3.19 -17.62
N GLY A 167 4.53 -2.43 -16.58
CA GLY A 167 4.34 -0.98 -16.64
C GLY A 167 5.17 -0.28 -15.58
N SER A 168 5.55 0.96 -15.86
CA SER A 168 6.30 1.79 -14.91
C SER A 168 5.49 2.12 -13.65
N ALA A 169 6.17 2.63 -12.62
CA ALA A 169 5.49 3.26 -11.49
C ALA A 169 4.55 4.36 -12.01
N GLY A 170 3.32 4.42 -11.49
CA GLY A 170 2.34 5.41 -11.91
C GLY A 170 1.64 5.14 -13.25
N SER A 171 1.81 3.95 -13.85
CA SER A 171 1.09 3.57 -15.08
C SER A 171 -0.34 3.06 -14.86
N GLY A 172 -0.83 3.06 -13.62
CA GLY A 172 -2.20 2.62 -13.29
C GLY A 172 -2.41 1.10 -13.23
N LYS A 173 -1.34 0.29 -13.10
CA LYS A 173 -1.42 -1.18 -13.00
C LYS A 173 -2.44 -1.67 -11.97
N THR A 174 -2.30 -1.24 -10.72
CA THR A 174 -3.19 -1.65 -9.62
C THR A 174 -4.65 -1.30 -9.93
N ALA A 175 -4.91 -0.13 -10.50
CA ALA A 175 -6.24 0.28 -10.90
C ALA A 175 -6.84 -0.67 -11.97
N LEU A 176 -6.03 -1.02 -12.97
CA LEU A 176 -6.43 -1.96 -14.03
C LEU A 176 -6.70 -3.36 -13.46
N VAL A 177 -5.86 -3.84 -12.54
CA VAL A 177 -6.06 -5.12 -11.85
C VAL A 177 -7.39 -5.14 -11.10
N LEU A 178 -7.68 -4.11 -10.29
CA LEU A 178 -8.90 -4.03 -9.50
C LEU A 178 -10.16 -3.96 -10.38
N GLU A 179 -10.12 -3.20 -11.49
CA GLU A 179 -11.23 -3.17 -12.44
C GLU A 179 -11.42 -4.53 -13.17
N LYS A 180 -10.31 -5.19 -13.52
CA LYS A 180 -10.33 -6.53 -14.14
C LYS A 180 -10.89 -7.58 -13.18
N MET A 181 -10.61 -7.48 -11.88
CA MET A 181 -11.16 -8.36 -10.86
C MET A 181 -12.70 -8.31 -10.81
N LYS A 182 -13.32 -7.17 -11.11
CA LYS A 182 -14.79 -7.06 -11.16
C LYS A 182 -15.44 -7.91 -12.25
N GLN A 183 -14.68 -8.29 -13.28
CA GLN A 183 -15.17 -9.18 -14.35
C GLN A 183 -15.06 -10.66 -13.99
N ALA A 184 -14.25 -11.01 -12.98
CA ALA A 184 -14.05 -12.39 -12.56
C ALA A 184 -15.20 -12.88 -11.67
N ALA A 185 -15.42 -14.19 -11.63
CA ALA A 185 -16.42 -14.84 -10.79
C ALA A 185 -15.80 -16.02 -10.03
N GLY A 186 -16.43 -16.43 -8.95
CA GLY A 186 -15.98 -17.55 -8.11
C GLY A 186 -15.01 -17.16 -7.02
N ASP A 187 -14.11 -18.08 -6.65
CA ASP A 187 -13.09 -17.87 -5.63
C ASP A 187 -11.88 -17.15 -6.24
N ILE A 188 -11.60 -15.94 -5.80
CA ILE A 188 -10.59 -15.04 -6.38
C ILE A 188 -9.51 -14.75 -5.32
N LEU A 189 -8.24 -14.82 -5.72
CA LEU A 189 -7.12 -14.36 -4.92
C LEU A 189 -6.55 -13.07 -5.50
N TYR A 190 -6.47 -12.00 -4.69
CA TYR A 190 -5.59 -10.86 -4.94
C TYR A 190 -4.38 -10.97 -4.00
N LEU A 191 -3.18 -10.96 -4.57
CA LEU A 191 -1.95 -11.17 -3.83
C LEU A 191 -0.90 -10.11 -4.17
N SER A 192 -0.23 -9.61 -3.14
CA SER A 192 0.99 -8.80 -3.25
C SER A 192 1.96 -9.16 -2.12
N LEU A 193 3.23 -8.80 -2.24
CA LEU A 193 4.19 -9.04 -1.15
C LEU A 193 3.92 -8.16 0.07
N SER A 194 3.44 -6.94 -0.13
CA SER A 194 3.18 -5.93 0.90
C SER A 194 1.75 -6.01 1.44
N SER A 195 1.59 -6.27 2.74
CA SER A 195 0.29 -6.21 3.43
C SER A 195 -0.37 -4.83 3.31
N PHE A 196 0.43 -3.76 3.33
CA PHE A 196 -0.06 -2.39 3.12
C PHE A 196 -0.68 -2.20 1.72
N LEU A 197 -0.02 -2.69 0.66
CA LEU A 197 -0.57 -2.61 -0.71
C LEU A 197 -1.85 -3.43 -0.85
N VAL A 198 -1.91 -4.58 -0.19
CA VAL A 198 -3.10 -5.43 -0.14
C VAL A 198 -4.26 -4.72 0.56
N GLU A 199 -4.02 -4.10 1.72
CA GLU A 199 -5.03 -3.34 2.46
C GLU A 199 -5.55 -2.15 1.64
N LYS A 200 -4.62 -1.41 0.99
CA LYS A 200 -4.96 -0.29 0.10
C LYS A 200 -5.79 -0.76 -1.10
N ALA A 201 -5.39 -1.87 -1.74
CA ALA A 201 -6.12 -2.45 -2.86
C ALA A 201 -7.53 -2.90 -2.45
N ARG A 202 -7.65 -3.54 -1.28
CA ARG A 202 -8.94 -3.91 -0.68
C ARG A 202 -9.83 -2.69 -0.45
N THR A 203 -9.29 -1.64 0.20
CA THR A 203 -10.03 -0.40 0.47
C THR A 203 -10.53 0.24 -0.83
N LEU A 204 -9.67 0.31 -1.85
CA LEU A 204 -10.05 0.83 -3.17
C LEU A 204 -11.11 -0.02 -3.87
N TYR A 205 -11.01 -1.36 -3.76
CA TYR A 205 -11.99 -2.26 -4.33
C TYR A 205 -13.35 -2.13 -3.63
N ASP A 206 -13.35 -2.05 -2.29
CA ASP A 206 -14.56 -1.91 -1.46
C ASP A 206 -15.27 -0.58 -1.69
N ALA A 207 -14.51 0.52 -1.81
CA ALA A 207 -15.05 1.84 -2.11
C ALA A 207 -15.77 1.90 -3.47
N SER A 208 -15.50 0.95 -4.38
CA SER A 208 -16.20 0.87 -5.66
C SER A 208 -17.65 0.38 -5.57
N GLY A 209 -18.09 -0.20 -4.45
CA GLY A 209 -19.48 -0.54 -4.16
C GLY A 209 -20.13 -1.65 -5.01
N GLU A 210 -19.39 -2.29 -5.90
CA GLU A 210 -19.90 -3.33 -6.80
C GLU A 210 -19.25 -4.70 -6.58
N GLY A 211 -19.30 -5.20 -5.33
CA GLY A 211 -19.08 -6.62 -5.11
C GLY A 211 -20.24 -7.41 -5.74
N SER A 212 -19.96 -8.27 -6.70
CA SER A 212 -20.97 -9.20 -7.24
C SER A 212 -21.27 -10.28 -6.18
N GLU A 213 -22.54 -10.62 -5.97
CA GLU A 213 -22.95 -11.74 -5.10
C GLU A 213 -22.31 -13.10 -5.49
N VAL A 214 -21.63 -13.15 -6.65
CA VAL A 214 -21.00 -14.34 -7.23
C VAL A 214 -19.49 -14.39 -6.95
N GLN A 215 -18.93 -13.39 -6.29
CA GLN A 215 -17.47 -13.28 -6.03
C GLN A 215 -17.14 -13.53 -4.57
N ASN A 216 -16.13 -14.37 -4.35
CA ASN A 216 -15.52 -14.60 -3.05
C ASN A 216 -14.03 -14.25 -3.15
N ILE A 217 -13.61 -13.11 -2.61
CA ILE A 217 -12.28 -12.54 -2.84
C ILE A 217 -11.43 -12.59 -1.58
N ASP A 218 -10.29 -13.28 -1.67
CA ASP A 218 -9.22 -13.25 -0.69
C ASP A 218 -8.21 -12.17 -1.08
N PHE A 219 -8.05 -11.12 -0.25
CA PHE A 219 -6.97 -10.13 -0.38
C PHE A 219 -5.89 -10.49 0.62
N LEU A 220 -4.76 -11.03 0.15
CA LEU A 220 -3.71 -11.56 1.01
C LEU A 220 -2.33 -11.00 0.62
N SER A 221 -1.52 -10.70 1.63
CA SER A 221 -0.07 -10.65 1.46
C SER A 221 0.49 -12.06 1.30
N LEU A 222 1.73 -12.16 0.81
CA LEU A 222 2.37 -13.48 0.71
C LEU A 222 2.46 -14.20 2.07
N THR A 223 2.75 -13.48 3.14
CA THR A 223 2.81 -14.05 4.50
C THR A 223 1.45 -14.60 4.92
N GLU A 224 0.38 -13.82 4.75
CA GLU A 224 -0.99 -14.26 5.04
C GLU A 224 -1.39 -15.44 4.16
N PHE A 225 -1.01 -15.45 2.88
CA PHE A 225 -1.24 -16.58 1.98
C PHE A 225 -0.55 -17.85 2.48
N LEU A 226 0.72 -17.77 2.91
CA LEU A 226 1.44 -18.91 3.49
C LEU A 226 0.74 -19.42 4.75
N GLU A 227 0.24 -18.54 5.61
CA GLU A 227 -0.53 -18.87 6.81
C GLU A 227 -1.85 -19.60 6.48
N THR A 228 -2.49 -19.33 5.34
CA THR A 228 -3.70 -20.06 4.91
C THR A 228 -3.41 -21.51 4.54
N LEU A 229 -2.17 -21.85 4.15
CA LEU A 229 -1.75 -23.21 3.87
C LEU A 229 -1.36 -23.93 5.17
N ARG A 230 -0.54 -23.28 5.98
CA ARG A 230 -0.17 -23.71 7.33
C ARG A 230 0.48 -22.53 8.05
N ILE A 231 0.14 -22.34 9.32
CA ILE A 231 0.77 -21.31 10.16
C ILE A 231 2.24 -21.67 10.34
N PRO A 232 3.21 -20.82 9.92
CA PRO A 232 4.62 -21.07 10.10
C PRO A 232 5.02 -21.15 11.58
N GLU A 233 5.95 -22.03 11.90
CA GLU A 233 6.54 -22.07 13.23
C GLU A 233 7.65 -21.03 13.35
N GLY A 234 7.48 -20.08 14.28
CA GLY A 234 8.47 -19.02 14.52
C GLY A 234 8.16 -17.71 13.77
N ARG A 235 9.20 -16.90 13.55
CA ARG A 235 9.11 -15.59 12.88
C ARG A 235 9.91 -15.58 11.58
N GLU A 236 9.47 -14.77 10.61
CA GLU A 236 10.26 -14.56 9.39
C GLU A 236 11.60 -13.89 9.73
N VAL A 237 12.69 -14.40 9.15
CA VAL A 237 14.02 -13.84 9.32
C VAL A 237 14.11 -12.45 8.71
N THR A 238 14.64 -11.51 9.47
CA THR A 238 14.93 -10.15 9.01
C THR A 238 16.40 -10.03 8.60
N PHE A 239 16.73 -9.03 7.78
CA PHE A 239 18.12 -8.73 7.44
C PHE A 239 18.96 -8.40 8.69
N SER A 240 18.39 -7.67 9.66
CA SER A 240 19.08 -7.39 10.92
C SER A 240 19.48 -8.66 11.67
N ALA A 241 18.51 -9.59 11.85
CA ALA A 241 18.76 -10.86 12.51
C ALA A 241 19.81 -11.70 11.77
N PHE A 242 19.78 -11.70 10.43
CA PHE A 242 20.79 -12.34 9.60
C PHE A 242 22.18 -11.70 9.78
N SER A 243 22.26 -10.38 9.74
CA SER A 243 23.51 -9.63 9.90
C SER A 243 24.14 -9.85 11.28
N ASP A 244 23.32 -9.95 12.34
CA ASP A 244 23.76 -10.24 13.70
C ASP A 244 24.27 -11.67 13.85
N TRP A 245 23.63 -12.62 13.14
CA TRP A 245 24.06 -14.02 13.11
C TRP A 245 25.35 -14.24 12.34
N LEU A 246 25.62 -13.43 11.30
CA LEU A 246 26.75 -13.66 10.40
C LEU A 246 28.08 -13.57 11.15
N PRO A 247 28.94 -14.63 11.13
CA PRO A 247 30.19 -14.63 11.83
C PRO A 247 31.16 -13.52 11.36
N ARG A 248 31.74 -12.79 12.28
CA ARG A 248 32.71 -11.71 11.99
C ARG A 248 34.14 -12.27 11.92
N ASN A 249 34.45 -12.95 10.83
CA ASN A 249 35.80 -13.47 10.60
C ASN A 249 36.35 -13.02 9.23
N ARG A 250 37.70 -13.18 9.07
CA ARG A 250 38.41 -12.70 7.87
C ARG A 250 37.91 -13.34 6.57
N ALA A 251 37.50 -14.60 6.60
CA ALA A 251 37.02 -15.35 5.43
C ALA A 251 35.66 -14.81 4.95
N ILE A 252 34.77 -14.42 5.88
CA ILE A 252 33.46 -13.86 5.55
C ILE A 252 33.58 -12.40 5.14
N ALA A 253 34.48 -11.66 5.78
CA ALA A 253 34.78 -10.28 5.38
C ALA A 253 35.28 -10.22 3.92
N ALA A 254 36.00 -11.23 3.46
CA ALA A 254 36.46 -11.34 2.08
C ALA A 254 35.34 -11.60 1.06
N LEU A 255 34.19 -12.13 1.49
CA LEU A 255 33.00 -12.32 0.65
C LEU A 255 32.20 -11.02 0.43
N GLY A 256 32.60 -9.90 1.03
CA GLY A 256 31.95 -8.59 0.88
C GLY A 256 30.84 -8.33 1.90
N ALA A 257 29.88 -7.51 1.53
CA ALA A 257 28.83 -7.02 2.43
C ALA A 257 27.84 -8.15 2.83
N ALA A 258 27.36 -8.10 4.07
CA ALA A 258 26.35 -9.03 4.60
C ALA A 258 25.07 -9.06 3.74
N HIS A 259 24.69 -7.90 3.18
CA HIS A 259 23.54 -7.79 2.28
C HIS A 259 23.69 -8.66 1.02
N THR A 260 24.87 -8.69 0.41
CA THR A 260 25.13 -9.52 -0.79
C THR A 260 24.96 -11.02 -0.50
N LEU A 261 25.41 -11.48 0.68
CA LEU A 261 25.20 -12.88 1.11
C LEU A 261 23.72 -13.19 1.35
N TYR A 262 23.01 -12.26 1.99
CA TYR A 262 21.58 -12.41 2.26
C TYR A 262 20.78 -12.53 0.96
N GLU A 263 21.09 -11.69 -0.02
CA GLU A 263 20.48 -11.74 -1.34
C GLU A 263 20.84 -13.01 -2.12
N GLU A 264 22.08 -13.49 -2.02
CA GLU A 264 22.48 -14.75 -2.65
C GLU A 264 21.70 -15.93 -2.08
N PHE A 265 21.52 -15.98 -0.75
CA PHE A 265 20.76 -17.05 -0.10
C PHE A 265 19.29 -17.04 -0.51
N ARG A 266 18.67 -15.85 -0.49
CA ARG A 266 17.25 -15.70 -0.80
C ARG A 266 16.96 -15.67 -2.30
N GLY A 267 17.75 -14.90 -3.06
CA GLY A 267 17.47 -14.61 -4.47
C GLY A 267 18.02 -15.66 -5.45
N VAL A 268 19.09 -16.36 -5.07
CA VAL A 268 19.73 -17.36 -5.94
C VAL A 268 19.45 -18.78 -5.47
N ILE A 269 19.92 -19.12 -4.27
CA ILE A 269 19.90 -20.51 -3.79
C ILE A 269 18.46 -20.91 -3.42
N GLY A 270 17.74 -20.05 -2.69
CA GLY A 270 16.40 -20.30 -2.18
C GLY A 270 15.25 -20.02 -3.17
N ALA A 271 15.49 -19.22 -4.19
CA ALA A 271 14.43 -18.67 -5.06
C ALA A 271 13.92 -19.62 -6.15
N VAL A 272 14.65 -20.66 -6.47
CA VAL A 272 14.46 -21.45 -7.70
C VAL A 272 13.20 -22.31 -7.66
N ALA A 273 12.41 -22.27 -8.74
CA ALA A 273 11.22 -23.10 -8.92
C ALA A 273 11.59 -24.51 -9.42
N SER A 274 12.40 -25.28 -8.65
CA SER A 274 12.87 -26.63 -9.07
C SER A 274 11.96 -27.78 -8.64
N GLY A 275 11.03 -27.52 -7.73
CA GLY A 275 10.08 -28.52 -7.21
C GLY A 275 10.63 -29.41 -6.06
N ASN A 276 11.96 -29.49 -5.89
CA ASN A 276 12.60 -30.40 -4.93
C ASN A 276 13.34 -29.70 -3.79
N GLY A 277 13.11 -28.41 -3.57
CA GLY A 277 13.79 -27.61 -2.56
C GLY A 277 14.73 -26.55 -3.17
N PRO A 278 15.54 -25.86 -2.34
CA PRO A 278 16.53 -24.90 -2.82
C PRO A 278 17.59 -25.59 -3.71
N LEU A 279 18.40 -24.81 -4.41
CA LEU A 279 19.46 -25.36 -5.25
C LEU A 279 20.35 -26.30 -4.44
N SER A 280 20.63 -27.50 -5.01
CA SER A 280 21.65 -28.39 -4.44
C SER A 280 23.03 -27.76 -4.58
N ARG A 281 24.00 -28.28 -3.80
CA ARG A 281 25.38 -27.80 -3.86
C ARG A 281 25.95 -27.90 -5.27
N GLU A 282 25.73 -29.04 -5.93
CA GLU A 282 26.24 -29.31 -7.28
C GLU A 282 25.57 -28.33 -8.30
N ALA A 283 24.28 -28.14 -8.20
CA ALA A 283 23.53 -27.20 -9.05
C ALA A 283 24.03 -25.78 -8.84
N TYR A 284 24.22 -25.34 -7.59
CA TYR A 284 24.74 -24.01 -7.29
C TYR A 284 26.17 -23.80 -7.80
N LEU A 285 27.05 -24.74 -7.60
CA LEU A 285 28.44 -24.64 -8.07
C LEU A 285 28.53 -24.64 -9.61
N SER A 286 27.59 -25.30 -10.29
CA SER A 286 27.52 -25.36 -11.76
C SER A 286 26.83 -24.14 -12.39
N LEU A 287 26.30 -23.21 -11.62
CA LEU A 287 25.67 -22.01 -12.15
C LEU A 287 26.64 -21.24 -13.06
N GLY A 288 26.12 -20.71 -14.15
CA GLY A 288 26.86 -19.78 -15.00
C GLY A 288 27.33 -18.54 -14.25
N ILE A 289 28.32 -17.84 -14.81
CA ILE A 289 28.91 -16.62 -14.23
C ILE A 289 27.83 -15.53 -13.95
N ARG A 290 26.78 -15.51 -14.75
CA ARG A 290 25.68 -14.51 -14.67
C ARG A 290 24.53 -14.90 -13.74
N GLN A 291 24.59 -16.07 -13.11
CA GLN A 291 23.50 -16.64 -12.31
C GLN A 291 23.75 -16.60 -10.81
N SER A 292 24.86 -16.00 -10.35
CA SER A 292 25.25 -15.87 -8.95
C SER A 292 25.95 -14.53 -8.75
N LEU A 293 25.81 -13.94 -7.57
CA LEU A 293 26.54 -12.73 -7.16
C LEU A 293 28.01 -13.04 -6.85
N TYR A 294 28.36 -14.33 -6.69
CA TYR A 294 29.69 -14.79 -6.33
C TYR A 294 30.41 -15.50 -7.46
N GLY A 295 31.72 -15.27 -7.54
CA GLY A 295 32.61 -16.00 -8.45
C GLY A 295 32.69 -17.48 -8.12
N MET A 296 33.15 -18.30 -9.09
CA MET A 296 33.26 -19.75 -8.92
C MET A 296 34.12 -20.13 -7.73
N GLU A 297 35.11 -19.32 -7.38
CA GLU A 297 36.04 -19.56 -6.27
C GLU A 297 35.39 -19.41 -4.90
N ASP A 298 34.45 -18.44 -4.77
CA ASP A 298 33.78 -18.13 -3.51
C ASP A 298 32.56 -19.01 -3.23
N ARG A 299 31.92 -19.54 -4.28
CA ARG A 299 30.67 -20.32 -4.17
C ARG A 299 30.72 -21.50 -3.20
N PRO A 300 31.83 -22.29 -3.13
CA PRO A 300 31.89 -23.36 -2.14
C PRO A 300 31.77 -22.86 -0.71
N THR A 301 32.38 -21.69 -0.39
CA THR A 301 32.32 -21.07 0.93
C THR A 301 30.93 -20.52 1.20
N VAL A 302 30.31 -19.86 0.21
CA VAL A 302 28.95 -19.32 0.28
C VAL A 302 27.96 -20.45 0.55
N TYR A 303 28.07 -21.60 -0.11
CA TYR A 303 27.15 -22.72 0.09
C TYR A 303 27.26 -23.32 1.49
N VAL A 304 28.50 -23.49 2.02
CA VAL A 304 28.70 -23.93 3.42
C VAL A 304 28.06 -22.98 4.41
N LEU A 305 28.10 -21.65 4.15
CA LEU A 305 27.40 -20.66 4.97
C LEU A 305 25.87 -20.78 4.84
N PHE A 306 25.36 -21.09 3.65
CA PHE A 306 23.94 -21.33 3.44
C PHE A 306 23.44 -22.56 4.22
N GLU A 307 24.20 -23.66 4.26
CA GLU A 307 23.87 -24.83 5.09
C GLU A 307 23.82 -24.47 6.60
N ARG A 308 24.75 -23.63 7.06
CA ARG A 308 24.75 -23.11 8.43
C ARG A 308 23.57 -22.18 8.69
N TYR A 309 23.17 -21.37 7.69
CA TYR A 309 21.99 -20.51 7.75
C TYR A 309 20.72 -21.35 7.96
N ILE A 310 20.53 -22.41 7.21
CA ILE A 310 19.39 -23.33 7.39
C ILE A 310 19.37 -23.93 8.81
N ALA A 311 20.55 -24.36 9.31
CA ALA A 311 20.65 -24.90 10.65
C ALA A 311 20.32 -23.85 11.73
N TRP A 312 20.80 -22.62 11.55
CA TRP A 312 20.51 -21.51 12.46
C TRP A 312 19.04 -21.13 12.47
N LEU A 313 18.37 -21.07 11.32
CA LEU A 313 16.92 -20.79 11.23
C LEU A 313 16.12 -21.78 12.11
N LYS A 314 16.45 -23.05 12.05
CA LYS A 314 15.81 -24.11 12.87
C LYS A 314 16.06 -23.90 14.37
N GLN A 315 17.30 -23.54 14.76
CA GLN A 315 17.70 -23.36 16.15
C GLN A 315 17.07 -22.09 16.77
N SER A 316 16.94 -21.03 15.97
CA SER A 316 16.41 -19.73 16.42
C SER A 316 14.89 -19.60 16.29
N HIS A 317 14.18 -20.69 15.91
CA HIS A 317 12.75 -20.65 15.60
C HIS A 317 12.39 -19.52 14.62
N GLN A 318 13.18 -19.42 13.55
CA GLN A 318 12.92 -18.50 12.45
C GLN A 318 12.70 -19.27 11.15
N TYR A 319 12.02 -18.64 10.20
CA TYR A 319 11.84 -19.21 8.86
C TYR A 319 12.24 -18.19 7.78
N ASP A 320 12.64 -18.69 6.63
CA ASP A 320 12.82 -17.95 5.39
C ASP A 320 11.63 -18.25 4.47
N SER A 321 10.97 -17.22 3.95
CA SER A 321 9.75 -17.37 3.15
C SER A 321 9.96 -18.19 1.87
N ASN A 322 11.16 -18.19 1.26
CA ASN A 322 11.45 -19.00 0.08
C ASN A 322 11.62 -20.48 0.45
N LEU A 323 12.39 -20.79 1.50
CA LEU A 323 12.56 -22.15 2.01
C LEU A 323 11.22 -22.73 2.47
N LEU A 324 10.38 -21.89 3.10
CA LEU A 324 9.03 -22.26 3.51
C LEU A 324 8.14 -22.54 2.29
N SER A 325 8.25 -21.73 1.25
CA SER A 325 7.51 -21.93 -0.01
C SER A 325 7.82 -23.29 -0.65
N HIS A 326 9.09 -23.71 -0.65
CA HIS A 326 9.45 -25.06 -1.11
C HIS A 326 8.75 -26.17 -0.29
N GLN A 327 8.72 -26.03 1.02
CA GLN A 327 8.07 -27.02 1.89
C GLN A 327 6.55 -27.06 1.65
N TYR A 328 5.94 -25.89 1.38
CA TYR A 328 4.50 -25.77 1.23
C TYR A 328 4.00 -26.13 -0.19
N LEU A 329 4.89 -26.32 -1.16
CA LEU A 329 4.49 -26.82 -2.48
C LEU A 329 3.67 -28.12 -2.39
N SER A 330 3.99 -28.99 -1.45
CA SER A 330 3.25 -30.25 -1.24
C SER A 330 1.86 -30.05 -0.60
N LEU A 331 1.63 -28.93 0.08
CA LEU A 331 0.37 -28.58 0.75
C LEU A 331 -0.60 -27.84 -0.18
N ALA A 332 -0.08 -27.24 -1.25
CA ALA A 332 -0.88 -26.46 -2.17
C ALA A 332 -1.84 -27.35 -2.97
N THR A 333 -3.13 -27.07 -2.85
CA THR A 333 -4.21 -27.72 -3.60
C THR A 333 -4.99 -26.68 -4.40
N PRO A 334 -5.61 -27.05 -5.55
CA PRO A 334 -6.45 -26.13 -6.32
C PRO A 334 -7.59 -25.53 -5.47
N ARG A 335 -7.63 -24.20 -5.37
CA ARG A 335 -8.57 -23.49 -4.48
C ARG A 335 -9.22 -22.29 -5.16
N TYR A 336 -8.50 -21.57 -6.02
CA TYR A 336 -8.96 -20.33 -6.64
C TYR A 336 -9.32 -20.53 -8.11
N ASP A 337 -10.40 -19.88 -8.53
CA ASP A 337 -10.80 -19.84 -9.93
C ASP A 337 -9.96 -18.86 -10.73
N VAL A 338 -9.60 -17.70 -10.10
CA VAL A 338 -8.75 -16.69 -10.72
C VAL A 338 -7.75 -16.14 -9.69
N ILE A 339 -6.51 -15.86 -10.12
CA ILE A 339 -5.47 -15.26 -9.30
C ILE A 339 -4.97 -13.95 -9.93
N PHE A 340 -4.93 -12.90 -9.12
CA PHE A 340 -4.36 -11.60 -9.45
C PHE A 340 -3.14 -11.35 -8.57
N VAL A 341 -1.97 -11.11 -9.20
CA VAL A 341 -0.73 -10.80 -8.48
C VAL A 341 -0.28 -9.40 -8.87
N ASP A 342 -0.18 -8.51 -7.89
CA ASP A 342 0.36 -7.15 -8.06
C ASP A 342 1.80 -7.08 -7.55
N GLU A 343 2.65 -6.27 -8.21
CA GLU A 343 4.09 -6.14 -7.95
C GLU A 343 4.82 -7.50 -8.03
N VAL A 344 4.51 -8.30 -9.05
CA VAL A 344 5.04 -9.67 -9.23
C VAL A 344 6.57 -9.74 -9.28
N GLN A 345 7.25 -8.65 -9.66
CA GLN A 345 8.72 -8.59 -9.70
C GLN A 345 9.37 -8.69 -8.30
N ASP A 346 8.61 -8.55 -7.22
CA ASP A 346 9.10 -8.71 -5.86
C ASP A 346 9.01 -10.16 -5.37
N MET A 347 8.29 -11.01 -6.11
CA MET A 347 8.13 -12.43 -5.79
C MET A 347 9.25 -13.27 -6.42
N THR A 348 9.68 -14.28 -5.70
CA THR A 348 10.61 -15.26 -6.24
C THR A 348 9.88 -16.32 -7.09
N PRO A 349 10.59 -17.00 -8.02
CA PRO A 349 9.98 -18.06 -8.82
C PRO A 349 9.29 -19.16 -8.01
N VAL A 350 9.86 -19.58 -6.87
CA VAL A 350 9.24 -20.61 -6.01
C VAL A 350 7.96 -20.12 -5.33
N GLN A 351 7.94 -18.86 -4.90
CA GLN A 351 6.74 -18.26 -4.31
C GLN A 351 5.61 -18.17 -5.34
N LEU A 352 5.93 -17.70 -6.56
CA LEU A 352 4.96 -17.64 -7.64
C LEU A 352 4.48 -19.03 -8.06
N GLN A 353 5.38 -20.02 -8.12
CA GLN A 353 5.02 -21.42 -8.38
C GLN A 353 4.00 -21.93 -7.35
N LEU A 354 4.26 -21.66 -6.06
CA LEU A 354 3.38 -22.06 -4.97
C LEU A 354 1.98 -21.43 -5.11
N VAL A 355 1.93 -20.13 -5.40
CA VAL A 355 0.67 -19.40 -5.59
C VAL A 355 -0.11 -19.95 -6.80
N LEU A 356 0.53 -20.07 -7.97
CA LEU A 356 -0.12 -20.55 -9.18
C LEU A 356 -0.59 -22.01 -9.08
N LYS A 357 0.06 -22.82 -8.23
CA LYS A 357 -0.39 -24.20 -7.97
C LYS A 357 -1.75 -24.27 -7.28
N THR A 358 -2.23 -23.19 -6.70
CA THR A 358 -3.57 -23.12 -6.09
C THR A 358 -4.69 -22.77 -7.08
N LEU A 359 -4.39 -22.57 -8.37
CA LEU A 359 -5.39 -22.40 -9.42
C LEU A 359 -6.14 -23.70 -9.70
N ARG A 360 -7.47 -23.64 -9.86
CA ARG A 360 -8.30 -24.76 -10.32
C ARG A 360 -8.11 -25.01 -11.82
N HIS A 361 -7.97 -23.94 -12.59
CA HIS A 361 -7.83 -24.01 -14.04
C HIS A 361 -6.54 -23.28 -14.48
N PRO A 362 -5.61 -23.96 -15.16
CA PRO A 362 -4.42 -23.31 -15.71
C PRO A 362 -4.79 -22.10 -16.58
N GLY A 363 -4.00 -21.02 -16.50
CA GLY A 363 -4.21 -19.85 -17.33
C GLY A 363 -5.21 -18.80 -16.77
N GLN A 364 -5.89 -19.06 -15.66
CA GLN A 364 -6.80 -18.09 -15.04
C GLN A 364 -6.05 -17.16 -14.07
N PHE A 365 -5.13 -16.36 -14.62
CA PHE A 365 -4.34 -15.41 -13.81
C PHE A 365 -4.06 -14.10 -14.53
N LEU A 366 -3.85 -13.05 -13.72
CA LEU A 366 -3.25 -11.79 -14.13
C LEU A 366 -2.05 -11.49 -13.24
N LEU A 367 -0.89 -11.25 -13.87
CA LEU A 367 0.32 -10.84 -13.18
C LEU A 367 0.69 -9.45 -13.65
N CYS A 368 0.95 -8.51 -12.74
CA CYS A 368 1.44 -7.20 -13.11
C CYS A 368 2.66 -6.79 -12.29
N GLY A 369 3.55 -6.01 -12.93
CA GLY A 369 4.77 -5.55 -12.29
C GLY A 369 5.59 -4.57 -13.13
N ASP A 370 6.76 -4.19 -12.59
CA ASP A 370 7.72 -3.30 -13.23
C ASP A 370 9.13 -3.90 -13.19
N ALA A 371 9.63 -4.37 -14.34
CA ALA A 371 10.96 -4.94 -14.46
C ALA A 371 12.10 -3.95 -14.13
N ASN A 372 11.82 -2.64 -14.20
CA ASN A 372 12.80 -1.60 -13.90
C ASN A 372 12.84 -1.23 -12.40
N GLN A 373 11.92 -1.78 -11.60
CA GLN A 373 11.90 -1.60 -10.15
C GLN A 373 12.44 -2.82 -9.37
N ILE A 374 13.16 -3.72 -10.00
CA ILE A 374 13.84 -4.81 -9.33
C ILE A 374 15.09 -4.25 -8.64
N VAL A 375 15.01 -4.03 -7.34
CA VAL A 375 16.12 -3.53 -6.48
C VAL A 375 16.68 -4.62 -5.57
N HIS A 376 16.26 -5.83 -5.78
CA HIS A 376 16.87 -7.03 -5.19
C HIS A 376 17.46 -7.84 -6.33
N PRO A 377 18.63 -8.44 -6.18
CA PRO A 377 19.19 -9.36 -7.16
C PRO A 377 18.44 -10.70 -7.19
N SER A 378 17.14 -10.70 -6.85
CA SER A 378 16.27 -11.82 -7.13
C SER A 378 16.25 -11.97 -8.64
N PHE A 379 16.73 -13.10 -9.16
CA PHE A 379 16.79 -13.37 -10.59
C PHE A 379 15.40 -13.47 -11.24
N PHE A 380 14.51 -12.57 -10.86
CA PHE A 380 13.24 -12.41 -11.55
C PHE A 380 13.54 -11.94 -12.99
N SER A 381 13.16 -12.74 -13.94
CA SER A 381 13.14 -12.34 -15.33
C SER A 381 11.83 -12.81 -15.96
N TRP A 382 11.30 -12.00 -16.86
CA TRP A 382 10.10 -12.36 -17.61
C TRP A 382 10.32 -13.64 -18.44
N SER A 383 11.57 -13.90 -18.87
CA SER A 383 11.94 -15.15 -19.54
C SER A 383 11.86 -16.38 -18.61
N SER A 384 12.29 -16.25 -17.35
CA SER A 384 12.14 -17.31 -16.34
C SER A 384 10.68 -17.59 -16.04
N LEU A 385 9.87 -16.53 -16.01
CA LEU A 385 8.42 -16.62 -15.80
C LEU A 385 7.72 -17.31 -16.98
N LYS A 386 8.08 -16.99 -18.22
CA LYS A 386 7.62 -17.71 -19.42
C LYS A 386 8.00 -19.19 -19.39
N SER A 387 9.22 -19.51 -18.93
CA SER A 387 9.68 -20.89 -18.77
C SER A 387 8.89 -21.64 -17.70
N LEU A 388 8.48 -20.94 -16.62
CA LEU A 388 7.60 -21.51 -15.60
C LEU A 388 6.22 -21.85 -16.17
N PHE A 389 5.62 -20.97 -16.96
CA PHE A 389 4.34 -21.20 -17.62
C PHE A 389 4.39 -22.36 -18.61
N PHE A 390 5.44 -22.42 -19.41
CA PHE A 390 5.64 -23.53 -20.35
C PHE A 390 5.73 -24.89 -19.63
N ARG A 391 6.47 -24.97 -18.52
CA ARG A 391 6.61 -26.19 -17.71
C ARG A 391 5.28 -26.62 -17.06
N GLN A 392 4.42 -25.68 -16.71
CA GLN A 392 3.14 -25.94 -16.04
C GLN A 392 1.98 -26.11 -17.00
N GLN A 393 2.20 -26.15 -18.31
CA GLN A 393 1.17 -26.21 -19.36
C GLN A 393 0.10 -25.11 -19.26
N GLN A 394 0.47 -23.93 -18.74
CA GLN A 394 -0.45 -22.82 -18.48
C GLN A 394 -0.72 -21.91 -19.70
N GLY A 395 -0.52 -22.44 -20.92
CA GLY A 395 -0.83 -21.74 -22.19
C GLY A 395 0.42 -21.31 -22.97
N ASN A 396 0.43 -21.61 -24.26
CA ASN A 396 1.53 -21.28 -25.17
C ASN A 396 1.55 -19.82 -25.63
N ASP A 397 0.50 -19.01 -25.32
CA ASP A 397 0.29 -17.67 -25.91
C ASP A 397 0.25 -16.55 -24.85
N THR A 398 0.95 -16.71 -23.73
CA THR A 398 1.00 -15.61 -22.74
C THR A 398 1.90 -14.49 -23.26
N THR A 399 1.30 -13.51 -23.92
CA THR A 399 2.00 -12.30 -24.36
C THR A 399 2.20 -11.35 -23.19
N VAL A 400 3.39 -10.72 -23.12
CA VAL A 400 3.67 -9.65 -22.18
C VAL A 400 3.17 -8.35 -22.79
N ASN A 401 2.30 -7.66 -22.11
CA ASN A 401 1.72 -6.40 -22.51
C ASN A 401 2.33 -5.25 -21.74
N ILE A 402 2.59 -4.13 -22.39
CA ILE A 402 3.34 -3.03 -21.83
C ILE A 402 2.46 -1.79 -21.70
N LEU A 403 2.38 -1.21 -20.49
CA LEU A 403 1.78 0.09 -20.23
C LEU A 403 2.85 1.17 -20.26
N GLN A 404 2.76 2.07 -21.24
CA GLN A 404 3.75 3.13 -21.44
C GLN A 404 3.41 4.45 -20.76
N ALA A 405 2.16 4.70 -20.42
CA ALA A 405 1.73 5.94 -19.79
C ALA A 405 2.19 6.03 -18.32
N ASN A 406 2.67 7.22 -17.91
CA ASN A 406 3.00 7.55 -16.54
C ASN A 406 2.22 8.79 -16.12
N TYR A 407 1.35 8.62 -15.13
CA TYR A 407 0.48 9.68 -14.61
C TYR A 407 1.01 10.29 -13.31
N ARG A 408 2.13 9.78 -12.78
CA ARG A 408 2.68 10.15 -11.48
C ARG A 408 3.77 11.21 -11.58
N ASN A 409 4.80 10.93 -12.36
CA ASN A 409 6.02 11.72 -12.36
C ASN A 409 5.91 12.90 -13.34
N GLY A 410 6.49 14.02 -12.97
CA GLY A 410 6.62 15.18 -13.83
C GLY A 410 7.41 14.89 -15.10
N HIS A 411 7.30 15.78 -16.09
CA HIS A 411 7.87 15.58 -17.42
C HIS A 411 9.39 15.40 -17.37
N HIS A 412 10.11 16.24 -16.62
CA HIS A 412 11.58 16.17 -16.54
C HIS A 412 12.05 14.89 -15.84
N VAL A 413 11.37 14.47 -14.76
CA VAL A 413 11.69 13.20 -14.05
C VAL A 413 11.49 12.01 -14.98
N THR A 414 10.40 11.99 -15.75
CA THR A 414 10.13 10.92 -16.72
C THR A 414 11.16 10.94 -17.86
N ALA A 415 11.56 12.11 -18.35
CA ALA A 415 12.58 12.26 -19.40
C ALA A 415 13.95 11.71 -18.93
N LEU A 416 14.36 12.06 -17.69
CA LEU A 416 15.60 11.54 -17.10
C LEU A 416 15.54 10.03 -16.88
N ALA A 417 14.42 9.53 -16.37
CA ALA A 417 14.19 8.10 -16.18
C ALA A 417 14.28 7.35 -17.53
N ASN A 418 13.68 7.88 -18.59
CA ASN A 418 13.79 7.31 -19.94
C ASN A 418 15.23 7.31 -20.47
N ARG A 419 16.01 8.35 -20.19
CA ARG A 419 17.41 8.42 -20.60
C ARG A 419 18.25 7.36 -19.85
N LEU A 420 17.95 7.12 -18.58
CA LEU A 420 18.55 6.02 -17.81
C LEU A 420 18.12 4.65 -18.35
N LEU A 421 16.85 4.46 -18.72
CA LEU A 421 16.39 3.23 -19.39
C LEU A 421 17.07 3.03 -20.76
N ARG A 422 17.36 4.11 -21.45
CA ARG A 422 18.13 4.07 -22.71
C ARG A 422 19.55 3.59 -22.47
N LEU A 423 20.24 4.14 -21.47
CA LEU A 423 21.56 3.67 -21.03
C LEU A 423 21.53 2.16 -20.70
N LYS A 424 20.54 1.74 -19.91
CA LYS A 424 20.30 0.33 -19.59
C LYS A 424 20.12 -0.51 -20.86
N GLN A 425 19.34 -0.04 -21.83
CA GLN A 425 19.11 -0.74 -23.09
C GLN A 425 20.40 -0.89 -23.92
N VAL A 426 21.16 0.18 -24.07
CA VAL A 426 22.43 0.16 -24.83
C VAL A 426 23.45 -0.77 -24.18
N ARG A 427 23.53 -0.78 -22.85
CA ARG A 427 24.50 -1.58 -22.09
C ARG A 427 24.11 -3.05 -21.95
N PHE A 428 22.81 -3.35 -21.77
CA PHE A 428 22.32 -4.69 -21.36
C PHE A 428 21.28 -5.30 -22.33
N SER A 429 21.13 -4.80 -23.54
CA SER A 429 20.02 -5.12 -24.47
C SER A 429 19.75 -6.60 -24.77
N ALA A 430 20.72 -7.48 -24.51
CA ALA A 430 20.58 -8.92 -24.81
C ALA A 430 19.81 -9.73 -23.74
N ILE A 431 19.49 -9.14 -22.61
CA ILE A 431 19.08 -9.89 -21.40
C ILE A 431 17.58 -9.85 -21.13
N ASP A 432 16.90 -8.76 -21.48
CA ASP A 432 15.49 -8.60 -21.08
C ASP A 432 14.74 -7.62 -22.03
N ARG A 433 14.18 -8.14 -23.10
CA ARG A 433 13.49 -7.32 -24.11
C ARG A 433 12.23 -6.64 -23.56
N GLU A 434 11.57 -7.24 -22.60
CA GLU A 434 10.35 -6.72 -21.98
C GLU A 434 10.61 -5.50 -21.05
N SER A 435 11.87 -5.29 -20.66
CA SER A 435 12.29 -4.08 -19.93
C SER A 435 12.62 -2.89 -20.83
N HIS A 436 12.60 -3.06 -22.15
CA HIS A 436 13.01 -2.06 -23.14
C HIS A 436 11.86 -1.17 -23.61
N HIS A 437 11.07 -0.67 -22.71
CA HIS A 437 9.99 0.27 -23.03
C HIS A 437 10.27 1.64 -22.44
N PHE A 438 9.97 2.68 -23.19
CA PHE A 438 10.02 4.06 -22.71
C PHE A 438 8.67 4.47 -22.17
N VAL A 439 8.73 5.33 -21.17
CA VAL A 439 7.56 5.80 -20.44
C VAL A 439 7.13 7.15 -21.03
N ARG A 440 5.86 7.28 -21.37
CA ARG A 440 5.26 8.54 -21.83
C ARG A 440 4.70 9.30 -20.63
N SER A 441 5.25 10.48 -20.34
CA SER A 441 4.70 11.35 -19.29
C SER A 441 3.31 11.84 -19.67
N CYS A 442 2.35 11.63 -18.79
CA CYS A 442 1.00 12.16 -18.85
C CYS A 442 0.72 13.14 -17.68
N GLY A 443 1.74 13.41 -16.85
CA GLY A 443 1.66 14.37 -15.74
C GLY A 443 1.68 15.83 -16.24
N GLN A 444 1.03 16.74 -15.53
CA GLN A 444 0.99 18.18 -15.87
C GLN A 444 2.20 18.95 -15.33
N ALA A 445 2.89 18.43 -14.31
CA ALA A 445 4.01 19.10 -13.68
C ALA A 445 5.28 18.99 -14.54
N GLU A 446 5.97 20.10 -14.76
CA GLU A 446 7.29 20.08 -15.42
C GLU A 446 8.33 19.43 -14.50
N GLY A 447 8.37 19.83 -13.23
CA GLY A 447 9.35 19.40 -12.24
C GLY A 447 10.73 20.03 -12.46
N THR A 448 11.63 19.83 -11.50
CA THR A 448 13.02 20.34 -11.58
C THR A 448 13.99 19.21 -11.28
N ILE A 449 15.06 19.13 -12.06
CA ILE A 449 16.18 18.22 -11.77
C ILE A 449 17.45 19.05 -11.69
N ARG A 450 18.19 18.89 -10.59
CA ARG A 450 19.47 19.59 -10.40
C ARG A 450 20.55 18.62 -9.93
N LEU A 451 21.72 18.75 -10.53
CA LEU A 451 22.94 18.08 -10.10
C LEU A 451 23.78 19.10 -9.30
N LEU A 452 24.07 18.80 -8.07
CA LEU A 452 24.72 19.67 -7.08
C LEU A 452 25.97 19.01 -6.52
N ASP A 453 26.99 19.82 -6.20
CA ASP A 453 28.16 19.37 -5.46
C ASP A 453 27.82 18.98 -4.01
N ASP A 454 28.49 17.94 -3.48
CA ASP A 454 28.47 17.55 -2.08
C ASP A 454 29.28 18.53 -1.19
N ARG A 455 28.99 19.83 -1.32
CA ARG A 455 29.56 20.88 -0.47
C ARG A 455 28.74 21.05 0.81
N GLU A 456 29.39 21.54 1.85
CA GLU A 456 28.72 21.77 3.13
C GLU A 456 27.60 22.80 3.00
N GLU A 457 27.85 23.90 2.28
CA GLU A 457 26.87 24.96 2.04
C GLU A 457 25.62 24.45 1.32
N THR A 458 25.81 23.64 0.30
CA THR A 458 24.71 23.03 -0.47
C THR A 458 23.82 22.16 0.42
N LYS A 459 24.43 21.31 1.27
CA LYS A 459 23.71 20.44 2.20
C LYS A 459 22.98 21.23 3.29
N GLN A 460 23.62 22.28 3.83
CA GLN A 460 23.02 23.17 4.82
C GLN A 460 21.82 23.93 4.24
N GLU A 461 21.94 24.47 3.00
CA GLU A 461 20.84 25.16 2.33
C GLU A 461 19.66 24.19 2.05
N LEU A 462 19.92 23.01 1.53
CA LEU A 462 18.88 22.00 1.34
C LEU A 462 18.21 21.61 2.64
N ASN A 463 19.02 21.34 3.69
CA ASN A 463 18.46 20.95 4.98
C ASN A 463 17.60 22.06 5.59
N ALA A 464 18.06 23.33 5.55
CA ALA A 464 17.31 24.47 6.07
C ALA A 464 15.92 24.60 5.42
N LYS A 465 15.82 24.33 4.11
CA LYS A 465 14.58 24.48 3.34
C LYS A 465 13.65 23.25 3.37
N THR A 466 14.16 22.08 3.74
CA THR A 466 13.40 20.82 3.56
C THR A 466 13.19 20.00 4.83
N SER A 467 13.91 20.29 5.89
CA SER A 467 13.94 19.45 7.11
C SER A 467 12.59 19.32 7.82
N LEU A 468 11.72 20.30 7.68
CA LEU A 468 10.40 20.34 8.31
C LEU A 468 9.25 19.96 7.36
N SER A 469 9.56 19.53 6.12
CA SER A 469 8.56 19.10 5.15
C SER A 469 8.41 17.58 5.13
N ASN A 470 7.18 17.10 5.25
CA ASN A 470 6.85 15.67 5.08
C ASN A 470 6.74 15.25 3.60
N ARG A 471 6.90 16.21 2.67
CA ARG A 471 6.86 15.98 1.21
C ARG A 471 8.24 15.78 0.61
N VAL A 472 9.30 15.91 1.40
CA VAL A 472 10.68 15.77 0.96
C VAL A 472 11.33 14.57 1.62
N ALA A 473 11.95 13.69 0.82
CA ALA A 473 12.72 12.56 1.32
C ALA A 473 14.18 12.62 0.85
N VAL A 474 15.08 12.12 1.69
CA VAL A 474 16.48 11.87 1.35
C VAL A 474 16.66 10.39 1.08
N ILE A 475 17.26 10.05 -0.06
CA ILE A 475 17.48 8.66 -0.45
C ILE A 475 18.98 8.41 -0.62
N VAL A 476 19.45 7.30 -0.05
CA VAL A 476 20.83 6.80 -0.17
C VAL A 476 20.83 5.42 -0.83
N MET A 477 21.96 4.99 -1.42
CA MET A 477 22.08 3.71 -2.12
C MET A 477 21.89 2.54 -1.15
N HIS A 478 22.59 2.54 -0.02
CA HIS A 478 22.62 1.44 0.94
C HIS A 478 22.21 1.87 2.35
N PRO A 479 21.64 0.97 3.19
CA PRO A 479 21.21 1.32 4.54
C PRO A 479 22.32 1.89 5.44
N GLU A 480 23.58 1.45 5.24
CA GLU A 480 24.75 1.88 6.02
C GLU A 480 25.05 3.38 5.86
N GLN A 481 24.65 3.96 4.72
CA GLN A 481 24.88 5.38 4.42
C GLN A 481 23.88 6.32 5.10
N LYS A 482 22.77 5.80 5.64
CA LYS A 482 21.77 6.62 6.34
C LYS A 482 22.37 7.41 7.51
N ALA A 483 23.30 6.81 8.24
CA ALA A 483 23.98 7.48 9.34
C ALA A 483 24.75 8.73 8.85
N GLN A 484 25.47 8.63 7.74
CA GLN A 484 26.19 9.76 7.13
C GLN A 484 25.22 10.84 6.62
N ALA A 485 24.13 10.43 5.93
CA ALA A 485 23.13 11.39 5.47
C ALA A 485 22.46 12.16 6.61
N ARG A 486 22.20 11.52 7.75
CA ARG A 486 21.63 12.13 8.96
C ARG A 486 22.54 13.13 9.67
N CYS A 487 23.84 13.11 9.38
CA CYS A 487 24.75 14.17 9.88
C CYS A 487 24.46 15.52 9.20
N TRP A 488 23.90 15.51 7.99
CA TRP A 488 23.64 16.71 7.19
C TRP A 488 22.17 17.05 7.11
N PHE A 489 21.30 16.04 7.01
CA PHE A 489 19.86 16.19 6.84
C PHE A 489 19.11 15.78 8.10
N SER A 490 18.49 16.75 8.76
CA SER A 490 17.74 16.55 10.00
C SER A 490 16.33 16.00 9.81
N THR A 491 15.87 15.90 8.55
CA THR A 491 14.59 15.27 8.25
C THR A 491 14.52 13.81 8.75
N PRO A 492 13.40 13.35 9.33
CA PRO A 492 13.20 11.94 9.68
C PRO A 492 13.05 11.01 8.44
N LEU A 493 12.78 11.58 7.24
CA LEU A 493 12.49 10.85 6.02
C LEU A 493 13.77 10.52 5.25
N VAL A 494 14.67 9.75 5.88
CA VAL A 494 15.90 9.24 5.27
C VAL A 494 15.75 7.74 5.01
N PHE A 495 15.88 7.34 3.75
CA PHE A 495 15.65 5.97 3.30
C PHE A 495 16.82 5.44 2.46
N SER A 496 17.04 4.14 2.48
CA SER A 496 17.75 3.46 1.41
C SER A 496 16.84 3.23 0.19
N VAL A 497 17.43 2.89 -0.97
CA VAL A 497 16.66 2.61 -2.19
C VAL A 497 15.66 1.47 -1.97
N GLN A 498 16.02 0.45 -1.20
CA GLN A 498 15.12 -0.67 -0.89
C GLN A 498 13.95 -0.23 0.01
N GLU A 499 14.22 0.65 0.99
CA GLU A 499 13.20 1.12 1.93
C GLU A 499 12.21 2.08 1.29
N VAL A 500 12.66 2.92 0.34
CA VAL A 500 11.80 3.93 -0.31
C VAL A 500 10.87 3.33 -1.37
N LYS A 501 11.04 2.06 -1.72
CA LYS A 501 10.17 1.40 -2.68
C LYS A 501 8.71 1.38 -2.20
N GLY A 502 7.78 1.77 -3.08
CA GLY A 502 6.36 1.91 -2.76
C GLY A 502 5.97 3.26 -2.15
N LEU A 503 6.96 4.10 -1.77
CA LEU A 503 6.73 5.46 -1.28
C LEU A 503 6.78 6.47 -2.44
N GLU A 504 6.22 7.66 -2.21
CA GLU A 504 6.19 8.76 -3.16
C GLU A 504 6.32 10.08 -2.42
N TYR A 505 7.15 10.98 -2.97
CA TYR A 505 7.40 12.29 -2.40
C TYR A 505 7.35 13.35 -3.49
N GLU A 506 6.96 14.56 -3.14
CA GLU A 506 6.96 15.67 -4.07
C GLU A 506 8.38 16.00 -4.53
N THR A 507 9.32 16.02 -3.59
CA THR A 507 10.72 16.29 -3.82
C THR A 507 11.60 15.18 -3.22
N VAL A 508 12.61 14.77 -3.95
CA VAL A 508 13.58 13.78 -3.50
C VAL A 508 15.00 14.33 -3.59
N ILE A 509 15.76 14.16 -2.51
CA ILE A 509 17.20 14.44 -2.45
C ILE A 509 17.94 13.10 -2.55
N LEU A 510 18.66 12.89 -3.65
CA LEU A 510 19.49 11.70 -3.88
C LEU A 510 20.91 12.03 -3.38
N TYR A 511 21.29 11.46 -2.24
CA TYR A 511 22.54 11.78 -1.58
C TYR A 511 23.61 10.73 -1.88
N ASN A 512 24.63 11.12 -2.64
CA ASN A 512 25.80 10.30 -2.99
C ASN A 512 25.43 8.91 -3.56
N ILE A 513 24.36 8.80 -4.34
CA ILE A 513 23.88 7.51 -4.88
C ILE A 513 24.90 6.93 -5.86
N VAL A 514 25.44 7.74 -6.75
CA VAL A 514 26.42 7.31 -7.74
C VAL A 514 27.80 7.20 -7.13
N SER A 515 28.16 8.16 -6.31
CA SER A 515 29.48 8.19 -5.62
C SER A 515 29.67 6.98 -4.70
N ALA A 516 28.61 6.48 -4.06
CA ALA A 516 28.63 5.30 -3.22
C ALA A 516 28.87 3.97 -3.96
N ALA A 517 28.51 3.93 -5.23
CA ALA A 517 28.69 2.79 -6.11
C ALA A 517 29.53 3.13 -7.34
N ARG A 518 30.52 4.01 -7.13
CA ARG A 518 31.34 4.60 -8.18
C ARG A 518 31.86 3.57 -9.18
N GLN A 519 32.54 2.53 -8.72
CA GLN A 519 33.14 1.51 -9.61
C GLN A 519 32.09 0.86 -10.51
N ALA A 520 30.92 0.57 -9.98
CA ALA A 520 29.84 -0.01 -10.77
C ALA A 520 29.33 0.96 -11.85
N PHE A 521 29.20 2.24 -11.54
CA PHE A 521 28.80 3.24 -12.52
C PHE A 521 29.91 3.60 -13.53
N ASP A 522 31.20 3.58 -13.12
CA ASP A 522 32.33 3.69 -14.03
C ASP A 522 32.29 2.55 -15.08
N ASP A 523 32.11 1.31 -14.64
CA ASP A 523 32.02 0.13 -15.51
C ASP A 523 30.76 0.18 -16.42
N ILE A 524 29.63 0.68 -15.92
CA ILE A 524 28.40 0.88 -16.70
C ILE A 524 28.63 1.91 -17.82
N CYS A 525 29.39 2.96 -17.55
CA CYS A 525 29.64 4.05 -18.49
C CYS A 525 30.81 3.79 -19.44
N GLU A 526 31.65 2.79 -19.19
CA GLU A 526 32.88 2.53 -19.94
C GLU A 526 32.65 2.44 -21.46
N GLY A 527 33.31 3.28 -22.21
CA GLY A 527 33.27 3.29 -23.68
C GLY A 527 31.95 3.76 -24.29
N LEU A 528 31.04 4.33 -23.49
CA LEU A 528 29.81 4.95 -23.98
C LEU A 528 29.96 6.45 -24.12
N THR A 529 29.32 7.00 -25.16
CA THR A 529 29.22 8.44 -25.41
C THR A 529 27.76 8.89 -25.43
N PRO A 530 27.43 10.17 -25.21
CA PRO A 530 26.05 10.65 -25.32
C PRO A 530 25.38 10.33 -26.66
N ALA A 531 26.16 10.25 -27.76
CA ALA A 531 25.68 9.91 -29.09
C ALA A 531 25.14 8.45 -29.18
N ASP A 532 25.67 7.53 -28.36
CA ASP A 532 25.21 6.14 -28.31
C ASP A 532 23.80 6.02 -27.70
N LEU A 533 23.37 7.05 -26.96
CA LEU A 533 22.03 7.14 -26.37
C LEU A 533 21.06 7.89 -27.29
N GLU A 534 21.45 8.38 -28.45
CA GLU A 534 20.59 9.04 -29.43
C GLU A 534 20.25 8.07 -30.58
N GLY A 535 19.11 8.23 -31.23
CA GLY A 535 18.65 7.38 -32.35
C GLY A 535 18.20 5.98 -31.96
N GLU A 536 18.34 4.99 -32.85
CA GLU A 536 18.06 3.58 -32.54
C GLU A 536 19.15 3.01 -31.64
N ALA A 537 18.72 2.38 -30.53
CA ALA A 537 19.65 1.79 -29.56
C ALA A 537 20.43 0.64 -30.22
N ARG A 538 21.71 0.84 -30.41
CA ARG A 538 22.63 -0.20 -30.85
C ARG A 538 23.36 -0.75 -29.63
N TYR A 539 23.36 -2.07 -29.51
CA TYR A 539 24.04 -2.77 -28.43
C TYR A 539 25.56 -2.52 -28.52
N SER A 540 26.12 -1.91 -27.49
CA SER A 540 27.55 -1.74 -27.31
C SER A 540 28.07 -2.88 -26.43
N ARG A 541 28.86 -3.77 -27.01
CA ARG A 541 29.45 -4.91 -26.28
C ARG A 541 30.58 -4.40 -25.37
N PRO A 542 30.61 -4.79 -24.08
CA PRO A 542 31.78 -4.54 -23.24
C PRO A 542 33.03 -5.17 -23.87
N ARG A 543 34.17 -4.55 -23.72
CA ARG A 543 35.44 -5.03 -24.28
C ARG A 543 35.93 -6.35 -23.63
N ASP A 544 35.48 -6.61 -22.41
CA ASP A 544 35.92 -7.80 -21.66
C ASP A 544 34.91 -8.96 -21.73
N ARG A 545 35.35 -10.09 -22.27
CA ARG A 545 34.52 -11.31 -22.39
C ARG A 545 34.26 -12.02 -21.04
N GLN A 546 34.95 -11.64 -19.97
CA GLN A 546 34.81 -12.19 -18.61
C GLN A 546 33.82 -11.44 -17.72
N ASP A 547 32.94 -10.66 -18.30
CA ASP A 547 32.07 -9.69 -17.63
C ASP A 547 31.09 -10.41 -16.66
N ARG A 548 31.51 -10.51 -15.41
CA ARG A 548 30.71 -10.95 -14.25
C ARG A 548 29.54 -10.02 -13.93
N SER A 549 29.46 -8.93 -14.61
CA SER A 549 28.92 -7.69 -14.09
C SER A 549 27.54 -7.33 -14.60
N ALA A 550 27.04 -7.91 -15.71
CA ALA A 550 25.84 -7.42 -16.37
C ALA A 550 24.58 -7.46 -15.49
N GLU A 551 24.36 -8.50 -14.68
CA GLU A 551 23.19 -8.60 -13.78
C GLU A 551 23.37 -7.71 -12.54
N ILE A 552 24.58 -7.62 -11.99
CA ILE A 552 24.91 -6.75 -10.85
C ILE A 552 24.76 -5.29 -11.24
N TYR A 553 25.22 -4.93 -12.44
CA TYR A 553 25.13 -3.55 -12.93
C TYR A 553 23.69 -3.13 -13.29
N LYS A 554 22.83 -4.06 -13.70
CA LYS A 554 21.39 -3.83 -13.80
C LYS A 554 20.79 -3.39 -12.46
N PHE A 555 21.24 -3.97 -11.36
CA PHE A 555 20.81 -3.58 -10.03
C PHE A 555 21.05 -2.08 -9.77
N PHE A 556 22.26 -1.57 -10.07
CA PHE A 556 22.60 -0.15 -9.84
C PHE A 556 21.79 0.79 -10.73
N THR A 557 21.57 0.42 -12.00
CA THR A 557 20.71 1.21 -12.89
C THR A 557 19.25 1.19 -12.43
N ASN A 558 18.73 0.05 -11.98
CA ASN A 558 17.40 -0.05 -11.42
C ASN A 558 17.27 0.70 -10.09
N ALA A 559 18.29 0.64 -9.23
CA ALA A 559 18.31 1.37 -7.96
C ALA A 559 18.21 2.89 -8.19
N LEU A 560 18.99 3.41 -9.14
CA LEU A 560 18.91 4.82 -9.54
C LEU A 560 17.54 5.15 -10.18
N TYR A 561 17.00 4.26 -11.01
CA TYR A 561 15.67 4.42 -11.61
C TYR A 561 14.56 4.47 -10.53
N VAL A 562 14.60 3.56 -9.55
CA VAL A 562 13.66 3.55 -8.43
C VAL A 562 13.78 4.85 -7.64
N ALA A 563 15.00 5.26 -7.28
CA ALA A 563 15.24 6.48 -6.50
C ALA A 563 14.70 7.73 -7.21
N LEU A 564 14.98 7.88 -8.52
CA LEU A 564 14.48 8.98 -9.35
C LEU A 564 12.95 9.00 -9.42
N THR A 565 12.33 7.85 -9.65
CA THR A 565 10.88 7.74 -9.85
C THR A 565 10.06 7.84 -8.55
N ARG A 566 10.71 7.99 -7.40
CA ARG A 566 10.04 8.35 -6.13
C ARG A 566 9.60 9.81 -6.09
N ALA A 567 10.25 10.68 -6.87
CA ALA A 567 9.87 12.07 -6.98
C ALA A 567 8.66 12.23 -7.90
N THR A 568 7.63 12.93 -7.44
CA THR A 568 6.54 13.33 -8.34
C THR A 568 6.90 14.60 -9.12
N HIS A 569 7.68 15.53 -8.52
CA HIS A 569 8.05 16.82 -9.13
C HIS A 569 9.55 17.06 -9.21
N ASN A 570 10.27 17.08 -8.08
CA ASN A 570 11.64 17.59 -8.07
C ASN A 570 12.66 16.55 -7.62
N VAL A 571 13.85 16.58 -8.24
CA VAL A 571 14.99 15.75 -7.87
C VAL A 571 16.23 16.62 -7.71
N TYR A 572 16.86 16.52 -6.54
CA TYR A 572 18.16 17.10 -6.25
C TYR A 572 19.19 15.97 -6.08
N LEU A 573 20.15 15.91 -6.99
CA LEU A 573 21.25 14.95 -6.95
C LEU A 573 22.43 15.64 -6.27
N VAL A 574 22.79 15.23 -5.08
CA VAL A 574 23.95 15.76 -4.33
C VAL A 574 25.06 14.72 -4.41
N GLU A 575 26.15 15.03 -5.10
CA GLU A 575 27.18 14.06 -5.46
C GLU A 575 28.59 14.62 -5.25
N GLN A 576 29.51 13.78 -4.76
CA GLN A 576 30.92 14.14 -4.61
C GLN A 576 31.62 14.33 -5.97
N GLN A 577 31.11 13.71 -6.99
CA GLN A 577 31.69 13.72 -8.33
C GLN A 577 30.67 14.18 -9.38
N VAL A 578 30.52 15.48 -9.50
CA VAL A 578 29.62 16.09 -10.49
C VAL A 578 30.16 15.99 -11.94
N GLU A 579 31.43 15.61 -12.13
CA GLU A 579 32.03 15.38 -13.43
C GLU A 579 32.03 13.90 -13.88
N HIS A 580 31.33 13.02 -13.13
CA HIS A 580 31.25 11.61 -13.48
C HIS A 580 30.60 11.42 -14.88
N PRO A 581 31.13 10.53 -15.76
CA PRO A 581 30.65 10.33 -17.13
C PRO A 581 29.13 10.06 -17.24
N LEU A 582 28.55 9.44 -16.22
CA LEU A 582 27.12 9.17 -16.15
C LEU A 582 26.28 10.43 -16.35
N TRP A 583 26.70 11.57 -15.76
CA TRP A 583 25.92 12.80 -15.85
C TRP A 583 25.86 13.34 -17.28
N SER A 584 26.99 13.29 -18.00
CA SER A 584 27.02 13.63 -19.42
C SER A 584 26.13 12.69 -20.25
N LEU A 585 26.18 11.38 -19.99
CA LEU A 585 25.30 10.39 -20.63
C LEU A 585 23.82 10.68 -20.35
N LEU A 586 23.49 11.11 -19.14
CA LEU A 586 22.12 11.46 -18.74
C LEU A 586 21.72 12.88 -19.16
N ALA A 587 22.60 13.66 -19.84
CA ALA A 587 22.42 15.07 -20.20
C ALA A 587 22.13 15.97 -18.99
N LEU A 588 22.77 15.68 -17.88
CA LEU A 588 22.78 16.53 -16.68
C LEU A 588 24.08 17.32 -16.63
N THR A 589 23.96 18.61 -16.42
CA THR A 589 25.09 19.50 -16.16
C THR A 589 25.03 20.02 -14.75
N HIS A 590 26.19 20.16 -14.12
CA HIS A 590 26.30 20.79 -12.83
C HIS A 590 25.80 22.24 -12.90
N GLN A 591 25.02 22.68 -11.92
CA GLN A 591 24.46 24.02 -11.86
C GLN A 591 24.91 24.70 -10.57
N GLU A 592 25.64 25.82 -10.70
CA GLU A 592 26.09 26.65 -9.59
C GLU A 592 25.06 27.71 -9.13
N GLU A 593 23.89 27.77 -9.77
CA GLU A 593 22.86 28.74 -9.43
C GLU A 593 22.25 28.47 -8.04
N PRO A 594 21.83 29.53 -7.32
CA PRO A 594 21.16 29.40 -6.02
C PRO A 594 19.96 28.47 -6.10
N LEU A 595 19.75 27.69 -5.04
CA LEU A 595 18.59 26.79 -4.93
C LEU A 595 17.30 27.62 -4.85
N ASN A 596 16.53 27.61 -5.92
CA ASN A 596 15.22 28.27 -5.96
C ASN A 596 14.13 27.37 -5.31
N LEU A 597 14.41 26.93 -4.08
CA LEU A 597 13.54 26.09 -3.28
C LEU A 597 12.84 26.96 -2.24
N GLN A 598 11.51 26.92 -2.21
CA GLN A 598 10.76 27.56 -1.13
C GLN A 598 10.80 26.70 0.12
N GLU A 599 10.91 27.32 1.28
CA GLU A 599 10.81 26.62 2.55
C GLU A 599 9.38 26.12 2.74
N GLU A 600 9.21 24.82 2.91
CA GLU A 600 7.93 24.20 3.20
C GLU A 600 7.94 23.64 4.63
N ILE A 601 6.96 24.05 5.41
CA ILE A 601 6.77 23.56 6.79
C ILE A 601 5.45 22.78 6.81
N SER A 602 5.53 21.50 7.07
CA SER A 602 4.35 20.64 7.24
C SER A 602 3.76 20.79 8.64
N SER A 603 2.44 20.76 8.72
CA SER A 603 1.71 20.83 9.98
C SER A 603 1.94 19.59 10.86
N ARG A 604 1.67 19.72 12.16
CA ARG A 604 1.75 18.60 13.11
C ARG A 604 0.85 17.44 12.70
N ASP A 605 -0.35 17.73 12.19
CA ASP A 605 -1.32 16.72 11.76
C ASP A 605 -0.83 15.95 10.52
N GLU A 606 -0.20 16.65 9.56
CA GLU A 606 0.43 16.01 8.39
C GLU A 606 1.56 15.06 8.82
N TRP A 607 2.41 15.49 9.75
CA TRP A 607 3.47 14.64 10.30
C TRP A 607 2.94 13.42 11.05
N GLN A 608 1.84 13.58 11.79
CA GLN A 608 1.20 12.47 12.50
C GLN A 608 0.63 11.44 11.51
N LYS A 609 -0.06 11.89 10.44
CA LYS A 609 -0.52 11.03 9.36
C LYS A 609 0.64 10.31 8.67
N THR A 610 1.75 11.02 8.43
CA THR A 610 2.96 10.44 7.82
C THR A 610 3.58 9.37 8.71
N ALA A 611 3.72 9.61 10.01
CA ALA A 611 4.23 8.62 10.96
C ALA A 611 3.38 7.35 10.98
N HIS A 612 2.05 7.51 11.04
CA HIS A 612 1.12 6.39 11.01
C HIS A 612 1.17 5.60 9.69
N LEU A 613 1.26 6.31 8.55
CA LEU A 613 1.39 5.68 7.24
C LEU A 613 2.68 4.85 7.13
N LEU A 614 3.81 5.40 7.60
CA LEU A 614 5.12 4.73 7.59
C LEU A 614 5.14 3.51 8.51
N GLU A 615 4.49 3.58 9.67
CA GLU A 615 4.30 2.44 10.57
C GLU A 615 3.52 1.31 9.90
N LYS A 616 2.38 1.61 9.27
CA LYS A 616 1.60 0.63 8.49
C LYS A 616 2.41 -0.01 7.36
N GLN A 617 3.37 0.74 6.80
CA GLN A 617 4.28 0.25 5.75
C GLN A 617 5.51 -0.49 6.31
N GLY A 618 5.59 -0.72 7.63
CA GLY A 618 6.72 -1.37 8.29
C GLY A 618 7.98 -0.51 8.37
N LYS A 619 7.87 0.82 8.16
CA LYS A 619 8.99 1.79 8.26
C LYS A 619 9.08 2.37 9.68
N GLN A 620 9.25 1.47 10.65
CA GLN A 620 9.19 1.79 12.08
C GLN A 620 10.23 2.85 12.49
N GLU A 621 11.46 2.75 11.97
CA GLU A 621 12.54 3.68 12.29
C GLU A 621 12.18 5.14 11.97
N GLN A 622 11.61 5.38 10.79
CA GLN A 622 11.19 6.72 10.36
C GLN A 622 9.96 7.20 11.15
N ALA A 623 9.00 6.32 11.39
CA ALA A 623 7.82 6.63 12.19
C ALA A 623 8.22 7.06 13.63
N ASP A 624 9.12 6.32 14.27
CA ASP A 624 9.60 6.63 15.61
C ASP A 624 10.46 7.91 15.65
N THR A 625 11.24 8.16 14.59
CA THR A 625 12.00 9.40 14.44
C THR A 625 11.07 10.61 14.30
N ILE A 626 9.97 10.50 13.56
CA ILE A 626 8.95 11.56 13.48
C ILE A 626 8.34 11.81 14.86
N ARG A 627 7.93 10.76 15.55
CA ARG A 627 7.33 10.87 16.89
C ARG A 627 8.26 11.55 17.89
N SER A 628 9.52 11.13 17.92
CA SER A 628 10.50 11.64 18.91
C SER A 628 11.00 13.04 18.57
N ARG A 629 11.32 13.34 17.30
CA ARG A 629 11.97 14.61 16.92
C ARG A 629 10.99 15.70 16.50
N ILE A 630 9.97 15.36 15.70
CA ILE A 630 9.03 16.34 15.15
C ILE A 630 7.82 16.52 16.07
N LEU A 631 7.16 15.44 16.42
CA LEU A 631 5.98 15.48 17.28
C LEU A 631 6.33 15.66 18.76
N GLN A 632 7.61 15.45 19.12
CA GLN A 632 8.12 15.49 20.48
C GLN A 632 7.30 14.63 21.45
N THR A 633 6.78 13.51 20.95
CA THR A 633 6.07 12.53 21.75
C THR A 633 7.10 11.69 22.51
N SER A 634 6.98 11.67 23.83
CA SER A 634 7.83 10.85 24.69
C SER A 634 7.52 9.38 24.49
N GLU A 635 8.52 8.52 24.66
CA GLU A 635 8.27 7.07 24.79
C GLU A 635 7.32 6.80 25.96
N MET A 636 6.41 5.85 25.78
CA MET A 636 5.47 5.49 26.83
C MET A 636 6.20 4.83 27.99
N PRO A 637 5.98 5.28 29.24
CA PRO A 637 6.67 4.75 30.41
C PRO A 637 6.18 3.38 30.86
N TRP A 638 5.32 2.73 30.07
CA TRP A 638 4.79 1.39 30.36
C TRP A 638 5.00 0.44 29.19
N GLN A 639 5.10 -0.83 29.52
CA GLN A 639 5.16 -1.89 28.52
C GLN A 639 3.74 -2.21 28.00
N ILE A 640 3.60 -2.38 26.71
CA ILE A 640 2.36 -2.82 26.09
C ILE A 640 2.30 -4.35 26.16
N ILE A 641 1.25 -4.87 26.77
CA ILE A 641 0.99 -6.29 26.87
C ILE A 641 0.38 -6.77 25.56
N THR A 642 0.98 -7.75 24.91
CA THR A 642 0.51 -8.34 23.66
C THR A 642 -0.33 -9.60 23.89
N ALA A 643 -1.02 -10.07 22.86
CA ALA A 643 -1.73 -11.36 22.92
C ALA A 643 -0.77 -12.54 23.11
N GLU A 644 0.50 -12.39 22.67
CA GLU A 644 1.55 -13.40 22.86
C GLU A 644 1.99 -13.48 24.32
N ASP A 645 2.18 -12.34 24.98
CA ASP A 645 2.47 -12.29 26.42
C ASP A 645 1.39 -13.02 27.23
N ALA A 646 0.13 -12.78 26.88
CA ALA A 646 -1.00 -13.45 27.55
C ALA A 646 -1.01 -14.98 27.32
N ARG A 647 -0.57 -15.44 26.15
CA ARG A 647 -0.41 -16.90 25.87
C ARG A 647 0.73 -17.50 26.70
N GLN A 648 1.86 -16.83 26.79
CA GLN A 648 3.01 -17.25 27.60
C GLN A 648 2.65 -17.26 29.08
N TRP A 649 1.96 -16.22 29.58
CA TRP A 649 1.48 -16.20 30.98
C TRP A 649 0.55 -17.37 31.30
N LYS A 650 -0.34 -17.74 30.38
CA LYS A 650 -1.19 -18.91 30.57
C LYS A 650 -0.37 -20.20 30.72
N GLN A 651 0.70 -20.37 29.95
CA GLN A 651 1.58 -21.53 30.07
C GLN A 651 2.33 -21.53 31.42
N HIS A 652 2.87 -20.38 31.85
CA HIS A 652 3.54 -20.22 33.15
C HIS A 652 2.59 -20.47 34.34
N ILE A 653 1.34 -19.99 34.24
CA ILE A 653 0.31 -20.21 35.26
C ILE A 653 0.00 -21.72 35.38
N LEU A 654 -0.26 -22.39 34.27
CA LEU A 654 -0.56 -23.84 34.24
C LEU A 654 0.64 -24.71 34.69
N ALA A 655 1.85 -24.23 34.52
CA ALA A 655 3.09 -24.88 34.97
C ALA A 655 3.42 -24.57 36.45
N GLY A 656 2.66 -23.68 37.10
CA GLY A 656 2.92 -23.26 38.50
C GLY A 656 4.17 -22.37 38.65
N THR A 657 4.71 -21.81 37.55
CA THR A 657 5.95 -20.99 37.51
C THR A 657 5.68 -19.49 37.48
N ALA A 658 4.42 -19.06 37.41
CA ALA A 658 4.04 -17.64 37.33
C ALA A 658 4.20 -16.96 38.68
N ASP A 659 4.90 -15.84 38.75
CA ASP A 659 4.99 -14.97 39.90
C ASP A 659 3.67 -14.21 40.12
N LYS A 660 3.57 -13.53 41.27
CA LYS A 660 2.36 -12.78 41.67
C LYS A 660 2.08 -11.59 40.72
N THR A 661 3.09 -11.01 40.11
CA THR A 661 2.97 -9.88 39.19
C THR A 661 2.33 -10.35 37.89
N ILE A 662 2.83 -11.45 37.32
CA ILE A 662 2.28 -12.10 36.14
C ILE A 662 0.82 -12.53 36.40
N GLN A 663 0.54 -13.14 37.56
CA GLN A 663 -0.82 -13.54 37.88
C GLN A 663 -1.81 -12.37 37.98
N LEU A 664 -1.37 -11.21 38.52
CA LEU A 664 -2.19 -10.00 38.59
C LEU A 664 -2.42 -9.39 37.20
N GLN A 665 -1.36 -9.26 36.40
CA GLN A 665 -1.46 -8.76 35.03
C GLN A 665 -2.34 -9.67 34.16
N ALA A 666 -2.17 -10.98 34.27
CA ALA A 666 -3.00 -11.96 33.58
C ALA A 666 -4.49 -11.88 34.01
N LEU A 667 -4.77 -11.62 35.28
CA LEU A 667 -6.14 -11.43 35.78
C LEU A 667 -6.74 -10.14 35.16
N GLU A 668 -6.05 -9.00 35.23
CA GLU A 668 -6.52 -7.73 34.66
C GLU A 668 -6.76 -7.87 33.15
N TYR A 669 -5.79 -8.45 32.42
CA TYR A 669 -5.88 -8.69 30.99
C TYR A 669 -7.04 -9.62 30.62
N SER A 670 -7.22 -10.73 31.36
CA SER A 670 -8.30 -11.69 31.12
C SER A 670 -9.69 -11.08 31.31
N LEU A 671 -9.83 -10.13 32.23
CA LEU A 671 -11.09 -9.44 32.48
C LEU A 671 -11.38 -8.35 31.46
N ILE A 672 -10.36 -7.57 31.06
CA ILE A 672 -10.51 -6.49 30.04
C ILE A 672 -10.91 -7.07 28.69
N TYR A 673 -10.30 -8.19 28.30
CA TYR A 673 -10.54 -8.87 27.02
C TYR A 673 -11.54 -10.04 27.09
N SER A 674 -12.16 -10.26 28.26
CA SER A 674 -13.10 -11.39 28.49
C SER A 674 -12.52 -12.76 28.13
N LEU A 675 -11.20 -12.96 28.34
CA LEU A 675 -10.49 -14.19 28.01
C LEU A 675 -10.69 -15.27 29.09
N PHE A 676 -11.82 -15.99 29.02
CA PHE A 676 -12.19 -17.05 29.95
C PHE A 676 -11.11 -18.15 30.12
N PRO A 677 -10.40 -18.61 29.09
CA PRO A 677 -9.39 -19.64 29.27
C PRO A 677 -8.22 -19.20 30.17
N LEU A 678 -7.82 -17.92 30.14
CA LEU A 678 -6.76 -17.36 30.99
C LEU A 678 -7.28 -17.16 32.43
N TYR A 679 -8.49 -16.62 32.58
CA TYR A 679 -9.16 -16.47 33.88
C TYR A 679 -9.33 -17.81 34.59
N ASN A 680 -9.80 -18.84 33.87
CA ASN A 680 -10.01 -20.17 34.41
C ASN A 680 -8.71 -20.87 34.82
N ALA A 681 -7.59 -20.59 34.12
CA ALA A 681 -6.26 -21.06 34.52
C ALA A 681 -5.89 -20.50 35.91
N LEU A 682 -6.03 -19.18 36.11
CA LEU A 682 -5.80 -18.55 37.41
C LEU A 682 -6.74 -19.06 38.53
N TYR A 683 -8.00 -19.33 38.19
CA TYR A 683 -8.96 -19.87 39.12
C TYR A 683 -8.61 -21.30 39.59
N ARG A 684 -8.12 -22.14 38.68
CA ARG A 684 -7.67 -23.50 38.99
C ARG A 684 -6.44 -23.52 39.89
N GLU A 685 -5.55 -22.57 39.75
CA GLU A 685 -4.35 -22.38 40.59
C GLU A 685 -4.65 -21.66 41.89
N ASP A 686 -5.93 -21.56 42.28
CA ASP A 686 -6.43 -20.98 43.54
C ASP A 686 -5.91 -19.54 43.82
N PHE A 687 -5.72 -18.76 42.74
CA PHE A 687 -5.29 -17.37 42.91
C PHE A 687 -6.35 -16.55 43.64
N LYS A 688 -6.05 -16.12 44.88
CA LYS A 688 -7.03 -15.49 45.81
C LYS A 688 -7.95 -14.41 45.17
N PRO A 689 -7.44 -13.49 44.30
CA PRO A 689 -8.30 -12.49 43.69
C PRO A 689 -9.44 -13.05 42.83
N THR A 690 -9.29 -14.25 42.24
CA THR A 690 -10.35 -14.90 41.43
C THR A 690 -11.52 -15.44 42.26
N ARG A 691 -11.37 -15.53 43.58
CA ARG A 691 -12.45 -15.90 44.51
C ARG A 691 -13.47 -14.78 44.71
N GLN A 692 -13.15 -13.52 44.34
CA GLN A 692 -14.10 -12.41 44.37
C GLN A 692 -15.05 -12.50 43.16
N PRO A 693 -16.32 -12.00 43.32
CA PRO A 693 -17.21 -11.92 42.19
C PRO A 693 -16.57 -11.16 41.00
N ARG A 694 -16.53 -11.78 39.82
CA ARG A 694 -15.92 -11.24 38.61
C ARG A 694 -16.43 -9.83 38.28
N THR A 695 -17.72 -9.59 38.43
CA THR A 695 -18.35 -8.29 38.24
C THR A 695 -17.77 -7.20 39.13
N LYS A 696 -17.45 -7.49 40.40
CA LYS A 696 -16.83 -6.54 41.32
C LYS A 696 -15.40 -6.20 40.90
N THR A 697 -14.62 -7.20 40.51
CA THR A 697 -13.24 -6.98 40.03
C THR A 697 -13.23 -6.18 38.72
N LEU A 698 -14.16 -6.48 37.79
CA LEU A 698 -14.29 -5.72 36.55
C LEU A 698 -14.69 -4.27 36.80
N GLN A 699 -15.59 -3.98 37.73
CA GLN A 699 -15.95 -2.61 38.12
C GLN A 699 -14.74 -1.82 38.66
N LEU A 700 -13.87 -2.47 39.44
CA LEU A 700 -12.65 -1.82 39.93
C LEU A 700 -11.67 -1.51 38.78
N LEU A 701 -11.55 -2.38 37.79
CA LEU A 701 -10.74 -2.15 36.61
C LEU A 701 -11.32 -1.05 35.72
N GLU A 702 -12.63 -1.00 35.55
CA GLU A 702 -13.31 0.10 34.85
C GLU A 702 -13.01 1.46 35.52
N LEU A 703 -13.05 1.54 36.83
CA LEU A 703 -12.69 2.74 37.58
C LEU A 703 -11.20 3.08 37.44
N LYS A 704 -10.31 2.08 37.42
CA LYS A 704 -8.87 2.28 37.35
C LYS A 704 -8.42 2.79 35.98
N TYR A 705 -8.89 2.16 34.89
CA TYR A 705 -8.38 2.38 33.55
C TYR A 705 -9.26 3.22 32.63
N PHE A 706 -10.59 3.19 32.80
CA PHE A 706 -11.53 3.84 31.87
C PHE A 706 -12.22 5.08 32.46
N ARG A 707 -12.19 5.30 33.79
CA ARG A 707 -12.75 6.50 34.39
C ARG A 707 -12.22 7.82 33.78
N PRO A 708 -10.91 7.99 33.49
CA PRO A 708 -10.41 9.22 32.88
C PRO A 708 -11.10 9.53 31.55
N TYR A 709 -11.45 8.51 30.77
CA TYR A 709 -12.13 8.65 29.49
C TYR A 709 -13.64 8.93 29.59
N SER A 710 -14.25 8.68 30.74
CA SER A 710 -15.70 8.94 30.99
C SER A 710 -15.95 10.38 31.52
N MET A 711 -14.92 11.14 31.84
CA MET A 711 -15.06 12.49 32.45
C MET A 711 -15.44 13.53 31.39
N ASN A 712 -16.28 14.49 31.76
CA ASN A 712 -16.63 15.64 30.89
C ASN A 712 -15.41 16.55 30.57
N ASN A 713 -14.44 16.62 31.48
CA ASN A 713 -13.20 17.34 31.29
C ASN A 713 -12.01 16.37 31.38
N PRO A 714 -11.58 15.75 30.27
CA PRO A 714 -10.58 14.69 30.25
C PRO A 714 -9.13 15.23 30.24
N VAL A 715 -8.78 16.17 31.12
CA VAL A 715 -7.46 16.84 31.15
C VAL A 715 -6.29 15.86 31.17
N ALA A 716 -6.41 14.78 31.93
CA ALA A 716 -5.35 13.77 32.02
C ALA A 716 -5.16 13.05 30.66
N VAL A 717 -6.27 12.68 29.99
CA VAL A 717 -6.24 12.04 28.68
C VAL A 717 -5.66 12.97 27.62
N LEU A 718 -6.06 14.25 27.63
CA LEU A 718 -5.53 15.23 26.68
C LEU A 718 -4.04 15.48 26.86
N ARG A 719 -3.56 15.54 28.11
CA ARG A 719 -2.13 15.64 28.41
C ARG A 719 -1.34 14.42 27.93
N ASP A 720 -1.91 13.21 28.10
CA ASP A 720 -1.27 11.99 27.64
C ASP A 720 -1.23 11.92 26.10
N ILE A 721 -2.28 12.42 25.43
CA ILE A 721 -2.32 12.56 23.96
C ILE A 721 -1.26 13.56 23.48
N GLU A 722 -1.11 14.71 24.15
CA GLU A 722 -0.07 15.68 23.80
C GLU A 722 1.34 15.10 23.99
N ARG A 723 1.52 14.25 25.01
CA ARG A 723 2.80 13.67 25.35
C ARG A 723 3.16 12.43 24.55
N TYR A 724 2.20 11.56 24.26
CA TYR A 724 2.43 10.24 23.66
C TYR A 724 1.79 10.06 22.28
N GLY A 725 1.01 11.03 21.80
CA GLY A 725 0.27 10.97 20.54
C GLY A 725 -1.18 10.53 20.69
N VAL A 726 -2.03 10.87 19.71
CA VAL A 726 -3.50 10.62 19.76
C VAL A 726 -3.83 9.12 19.73
N ASP A 727 -3.00 8.32 19.09
CA ASP A 727 -3.18 6.86 18.98
C ASP A 727 -2.24 6.05 19.88
N HIS A 728 -1.69 6.69 20.93
CA HIS A 728 -0.82 5.96 21.87
C HIS A 728 -1.55 4.75 22.47
N ARG A 729 -0.78 3.72 22.83
CA ARG A 729 -1.32 2.48 23.37
C ARG A 729 -1.28 2.46 24.89
N SER A 730 -2.40 2.08 25.50
CA SER A 730 -2.42 1.76 26.92
C SER A 730 -1.63 0.48 27.22
N PRO A 731 -1.34 0.14 28.50
CA PRO A 731 -0.72 -1.15 28.84
C PRO A 731 -1.45 -2.37 28.27
N PHE A 732 -2.73 -2.25 27.98
CA PHE A 732 -3.55 -3.30 27.37
C PHE A 732 -3.70 -3.17 25.85
N ASN A 733 -2.85 -2.44 25.17
CA ASN A 733 -2.89 -2.22 23.73
C ASN A 733 -4.21 -1.61 23.21
N LEU A 734 -4.88 -0.78 24.02
CA LEU A 734 -6.07 -0.02 23.62
C LEU A 734 -5.68 1.44 23.31
N THR A 735 -6.23 2.00 22.23
CA THR A 735 -6.05 3.44 21.92
C THR A 735 -6.95 4.31 22.81
N PRO A 736 -6.66 5.63 22.95
CA PRO A 736 -7.56 6.57 23.59
C PRO A 736 -8.96 6.55 22.98
N LEU A 737 -9.07 6.41 21.65
CA LEU A 737 -10.35 6.33 20.94
C LEU A 737 -11.15 5.11 21.33
N MET A 738 -10.52 3.92 21.42
CA MET A 738 -11.16 2.69 21.90
C MET A 738 -11.65 2.85 23.34
N SER A 739 -10.82 3.44 24.20
CA SER A 739 -11.14 3.65 25.62
C SER A 739 -12.28 4.66 25.80
N ALA A 740 -12.31 5.74 25.02
CA ALA A 740 -13.38 6.74 25.00
C ALA A 740 -14.71 6.14 24.47
N ALA A 741 -14.62 5.35 23.40
CA ALA A 741 -15.75 4.63 22.83
C ALA A 741 -16.37 3.66 23.84
N ARG A 742 -15.55 2.85 24.51
CA ARG A 742 -15.98 1.94 25.58
C ARG A 742 -16.60 2.69 26.76
N ALA A 743 -16.05 3.83 27.17
CA ALA A 743 -16.59 4.67 28.22
C ALA A 743 -17.86 5.43 27.82
N GLY A 744 -18.17 5.50 26.54
CA GLY A 744 -19.35 6.19 26.02
C GLY A 744 -19.28 7.71 26.11
N ASN A 745 -18.07 8.30 25.96
CA ASN A 745 -17.87 9.75 25.97
C ASN A 745 -17.88 10.29 24.54
N ILE A 746 -19.05 10.69 24.06
CA ILE A 746 -19.29 11.15 22.69
C ILE A 746 -18.41 12.38 22.36
N ALA A 747 -18.36 13.34 23.28
CA ALA A 747 -17.58 14.57 23.07
C ALA A 747 -16.06 14.28 22.94
N LEU A 748 -15.54 13.35 23.74
CA LEU A 748 -14.15 12.95 23.66
C LEU A 748 -13.86 12.15 22.38
N VAL A 749 -14.79 11.29 21.95
CA VAL A 749 -14.65 10.56 20.67
C VAL A 749 -14.60 11.54 19.49
N GLN A 750 -15.49 12.52 19.45
CA GLN A 750 -15.46 13.56 18.41
C GLN A 750 -14.13 14.32 18.40
N LEU A 751 -13.69 14.78 19.56
CA LEU A 751 -12.43 15.51 19.71
C LEU A 751 -11.21 14.68 19.27
N LEU A 752 -11.21 13.37 19.57
CA LEU A 752 -10.12 12.46 19.15
C LEU A 752 -10.11 12.27 17.64
N LEU A 753 -11.27 12.11 17.01
CA LEU A 753 -11.39 12.02 15.55
C LEU A 753 -10.97 13.33 14.86
N GLU A 754 -11.36 14.49 15.38
CA GLU A 754 -10.91 15.80 14.91
C GLU A 754 -9.39 15.98 15.02
N ARG A 755 -8.75 15.36 16.03
CA ARG A 755 -7.29 15.32 16.21
C ARG A 755 -6.59 14.24 15.39
N GLY A 756 -7.31 13.52 14.53
CA GLY A 756 -6.76 12.55 13.60
C GLY A 756 -6.56 11.15 14.20
N ALA A 757 -7.30 10.77 15.25
CA ALA A 757 -7.31 9.40 15.76
C ALA A 757 -7.82 8.42 14.68
N ASP A 758 -7.12 7.30 14.49
CA ASP A 758 -7.53 6.28 13.51
C ASP A 758 -8.58 5.33 14.13
N PRO A 759 -9.83 5.34 13.63
CA PRO A 759 -10.89 4.48 14.13
C PRO A 759 -10.73 2.99 13.78
N LEU A 760 -9.83 2.66 12.85
CA LEU A 760 -9.61 1.30 12.35
C LEU A 760 -8.55 0.53 13.12
N LEU A 761 -7.77 1.21 13.96
CA LEU A 761 -6.78 0.54 14.81
C LEU A 761 -7.46 -0.50 15.71
N THR A 762 -6.83 -1.67 15.86
CA THR A 762 -7.37 -2.79 16.64
C THR A 762 -6.58 -3.00 17.95
N GLY A 763 -7.26 -3.54 18.94
CA GLY A 763 -6.64 -4.07 20.17
C GLY A 763 -6.09 -5.49 19.98
N ASN A 764 -5.68 -6.14 21.07
CA ASN A 764 -5.18 -7.52 21.05
C ASN A 764 -6.24 -8.57 20.67
N ASP A 765 -7.51 -8.20 20.74
CA ASP A 765 -8.67 -9.00 20.33
C ASP A 765 -9.05 -8.83 18.87
N GLY A 766 -8.28 -8.01 18.11
CA GLY A 766 -8.60 -7.65 16.74
C GLY A 766 -9.79 -6.69 16.60
N LEU A 767 -10.29 -6.11 17.72
CA LEU A 767 -11.46 -5.24 17.73
C LEU A 767 -11.05 -3.76 17.72
N ALA A 768 -11.66 -2.98 16.84
CA ALA A 768 -11.49 -1.54 16.73
C ALA A 768 -12.45 -0.77 17.66
N ALA A 769 -12.34 0.57 17.69
CA ALA A 769 -13.17 1.44 18.52
C ALA A 769 -14.67 1.23 18.33
N TYR A 770 -15.10 0.99 17.11
CA TYR A 770 -16.48 0.64 16.77
C TYR A 770 -16.99 -0.63 17.51
N HIS A 771 -16.19 -1.68 17.57
CA HIS A 771 -16.55 -2.93 18.25
C HIS A 771 -16.60 -2.73 19.77
N GLN A 772 -15.83 -1.80 20.33
CA GLN A 772 -15.91 -1.44 21.76
C GLN A 772 -17.27 -0.81 22.10
N VAL A 773 -17.87 -0.01 21.17
CA VAL A 773 -19.23 0.51 21.32
C VAL A 773 -20.25 -0.63 21.39
N LEU A 774 -20.15 -1.59 20.48
CA LEU A 774 -21.06 -2.73 20.43
C LEU A 774 -20.96 -3.59 21.71
N SER A 775 -19.73 -3.88 22.15
CA SER A 775 -19.47 -4.64 23.37
C SER A 775 -20.03 -3.95 24.64
N ALA A 776 -19.84 -2.63 24.73
CA ALA A 776 -20.37 -1.83 25.83
C ALA A 776 -21.91 -1.77 25.83
N ALA A 777 -22.52 -1.67 24.63
CA ALA A 777 -23.97 -1.66 24.47
C ALA A 777 -24.61 -2.98 24.89
N VAL A 778 -23.98 -4.12 24.60
CA VAL A 778 -24.41 -5.45 25.05
C VAL A 778 -24.35 -5.56 26.57
N SER A 779 -23.28 -5.04 27.17
CA SER A 779 -23.02 -5.21 28.61
C SER A 779 -23.84 -4.26 29.48
N THR A 780 -24.28 -3.10 28.94
CA THR A 780 -24.91 -2.02 29.74
C THR A 780 -26.14 -1.44 29.03
N PRO A 781 -27.36 -1.78 29.43
CA PRO A 781 -28.59 -1.29 28.81
C PRO A 781 -28.69 0.24 28.71
N ARG A 782 -28.24 0.96 29.73
CA ARG A 782 -28.24 2.42 29.75
C ARG A 782 -27.30 3.01 28.68
N TYR A 783 -26.16 2.39 28.46
CA TYR A 783 -25.23 2.77 27.39
C TYR A 783 -25.87 2.55 26.02
N ALA A 784 -26.53 1.42 25.83
CA ALA A 784 -27.24 1.08 24.60
C ALA A 784 -28.29 2.14 24.23
N GLN A 785 -29.11 2.54 25.19
CA GLN A 785 -30.19 3.52 24.96
C GLN A 785 -29.72 4.93 24.71
N GLN A 786 -28.68 5.40 25.42
CA GLN A 786 -28.36 6.83 25.47
C GLN A 786 -27.18 7.20 24.57
N LYS A 787 -26.30 6.28 24.23
CA LYS A 787 -24.98 6.60 23.64
C LYS A 787 -24.62 5.82 22.39
N SER A 788 -25.11 4.58 22.26
CA SER A 788 -24.62 3.67 21.21
C SER A 788 -24.93 4.16 19.79
N ALA A 789 -26.12 4.70 19.52
CA ALA A 789 -26.51 5.13 18.18
C ALA A 789 -25.63 6.26 17.65
N GLN A 790 -25.34 7.25 18.48
CA GLN A 790 -24.51 8.39 18.09
C GLN A 790 -23.03 8.00 17.91
N LEU A 791 -22.49 7.17 18.83
CA LEU A 791 -21.12 6.65 18.73
C LEU A 791 -20.97 5.70 17.53
N TYR A 792 -21.98 4.91 17.24
CA TYR A 792 -22.02 4.08 16.08
C TYR A 792 -21.88 4.91 14.79
N THR A 793 -22.64 5.99 14.67
CA THR A 793 -22.58 6.86 13.49
C THR A 793 -21.21 7.50 13.29
N LEU A 794 -20.53 7.85 14.41
CA LEU A 794 -19.20 8.49 14.36
C LEU A 794 -18.08 7.51 14.01
N LEU A 795 -18.19 6.25 14.45
CA LEU A 795 -17.08 5.27 14.40
C LEU A 795 -17.28 4.16 13.37
N LYS A 796 -18.46 4.06 12.75
CA LYS A 796 -18.74 2.99 11.80
C LYS A 796 -17.77 3.06 10.62
N PRO A 797 -17.08 1.96 10.29
CA PRO A 797 -16.29 1.91 9.06
C PRO A 797 -17.21 1.89 7.84
N GLU A 798 -16.71 2.35 6.70
CA GLU A 798 -17.46 2.34 5.44
C GLU A 798 -17.77 0.91 4.97
N SER A 799 -16.86 -0.04 5.25
CA SER A 799 -17.07 -1.46 5.00
C SER A 799 -16.50 -2.31 6.13
N LEU A 800 -17.13 -3.43 6.42
CA LEU A 800 -16.66 -4.41 7.40
C LEU A 800 -16.44 -5.76 6.72
N SER A 801 -15.35 -6.42 7.07
CA SER A 801 -15.04 -7.76 6.60
C SER A 801 -15.00 -8.74 7.77
N LEU A 802 -15.59 -9.91 7.58
CA LEU A 802 -15.54 -11.02 8.53
C LEU A 802 -14.70 -12.15 7.96
N GLN A 803 -13.83 -12.71 8.78
CA GLN A 803 -13.10 -13.91 8.40
C GLN A 803 -13.88 -15.14 8.93
N VAL A 804 -14.45 -15.92 8.01
CA VAL A 804 -15.20 -17.14 8.31
C VAL A 804 -14.53 -18.29 7.59
N GLU A 805 -14.04 -19.28 8.32
CA GLU A 805 -13.38 -20.48 7.76
C GLU A 805 -12.23 -20.17 6.78
N GLY A 806 -11.46 -19.10 7.06
CA GLY A 806 -10.37 -18.64 6.19
C GLY A 806 -10.82 -17.82 4.98
N ARG A 807 -12.11 -17.52 4.84
CA ARG A 807 -12.68 -16.65 3.80
C ARG A 807 -13.04 -15.29 4.38
N LEU A 808 -12.67 -14.24 3.66
CA LEU A 808 -13.05 -12.88 4.01
C LEU A 808 -14.41 -12.57 3.38
N ILE A 809 -15.44 -12.47 4.21
CA ILE A 809 -16.78 -12.06 3.80
C ILE A 809 -16.93 -10.58 4.10
N LYS A 810 -17.21 -9.79 3.06
CA LYS A 810 -17.53 -8.38 3.21
C LYS A 810 -19.01 -8.19 3.47
N LEU A 811 -19.30 -7.33 4.41
CA LEU A 811 -20.66 -6.94 4.74
C LEU A 811 -20.77 -5.42 4.54
N ASP A 812 -21.76 -4.97 3.80
CA ASP A 812 -22.11 -3.55 3.83
C ASP A 812 -22.65 -3.18 5.22
N ASN A 813 -22.76 -1.88 5.51
CA ASN A 813 -23.20 -1.41 6.82
C ASN A 813 -24.58 -1.93 7.24
N ARG A 814 -25.47 -2.29 6.27
CA ARG A 814 -26.80 -2.84 6.55
C ARG A 814 -26.74 -4.34 6.80
N GLN A 815 -25.98 -5.05 5.99
CA GLN A 815 -25.74 -6.48 6.15
C GLN A 815 -25.03 -6.75 7.47
N MET A 816 -24.10 -5.88 7.89
CA MET A 816 -23.43 -5.98 9.18
C MET A 816 -24.39 -5.72 10.35
N ALA A 817 -25.21 -4.68 10.29
CA ALA A 817 -26.19 -4.42 11.34
C ALA A 817 -27.16 -5.59 11.47
N MET A 818 -27.66 -6.15 10.37
CA MET A 818 -28.51 -7.34 10.36
C MET A 818 -27.78 -8.58 10.87
N PHE A 819 -26.53 -8.81 10.46
CA PHE A 819 -25.74 -9.95 10.93
C PHE A 819 -25.47 -9.88 12.42
N LEU A 820 -25.12 -8.70 12.95
CA LEU A 820 -24.92 -8.48 14.38
C LEU A 820 -26.23 -8.69 15.14
N VAL A 821 -27.36 -8.20 14.64
CA VAL A 821 -28.67 -8.45 15.25
C VAL A 821 -29.01 -9.95 15.27
N ILE A 822 -28.76 -10.66 14.15
CA ILE A 822 -28.99 -12.10 14.05
C ILE A 822 -28.03 -12.88 14.95
N LEU A 823 -26.75 -12.54 14.97
CA LEU A 823 -25.74 -13.15 15.83
C LEU A 823 -26.08 -12.93 17.31
N MET A 824 -26.50 -11.73 17.65
CA MET A 824 -26.92 -11.35 19.00
C MET A 824 -28.18 -12.09 19.39
N GLN A 825 -29.20 -12.19 18.53
CA GLN A 825 -30.40 -13.00 18.79
C GLN A 825 -30.06 -14.47 18.96
N ALA A 826 -29.11 -15.02 18.19
CA ALA A 826 -28.66 -16.40 18.32
C ALA A 826 -27.87 -16.67 19.59
N LEU A 827 -27.01 -15.74 20.01
CA LEU A 827 -26.18 -15.83 21.22
C LEU A 827 -27.01 -15.58 22.51
N PHE A 828 -28.07 -14.77 22.42
CA PHE A 828 -28.89 -14.35 23.56
C PHE A 828 -30.28 -14.99 23.65
N HIS A 829 -30.53 -16.07 22.89
CA HIS A 829 -31.78 -16.86 23.10
C HIS A 829 -31.99 -17.35 24.53
N THR A 830 -30.97 -17.26 25.38
CA THR A 830 -31.05 -17.56 26.84
C THR A 830 -31.37 -16.34 27.69
N HIS A 831 -31.33 -15.10 27.13
CA HIS A 831 -31.68 -13.86 27.85
C HIS A 831 -32.53 -12.93 26.96
N LEU A 832 -33.81 -13.26 26.83
CA LEU A 832 -34.80 -12.56 26.00
C LEU A 832 -34.87 -11.04 26.22
N GLY A 833 -34.64 -10.56 27.45
CA GLY A 833 -34.73 -9.13 27.78
C GLY A 833 -33.63 -8.28 27.14
N SER A 834 -32.41 -8.79 27.01
CA SER A 834 -31.29 -8.04 26.43
C SER A 834 -31.37 -8.03 24.90
N ALA A 835 -31.84 -9.08 24.25
CA ALA A 835 -32.01 -9.20 22.83
C ALA A 835 -33.12 -8.29 22.26
N LEU A 836 -34.24 -8.16 22.97
CA LEU A 836 -35.32 -7.23 22.64
C LEU A 836 -34.81 -5.76 22.69
N PHE A 837 -34.04 -5.45 23.72
CA PHE A 837 -33.48 -4.11 23.91
C PHE A 837 -32.51 -3.69 22.79
N PHE A 838 -31.69 -4.64 22.33
CA PHE A 838 -30.75 -4.40 21.23
C PHE A 838 -31.48 -4.26 19.91
N SER A 839 -32.50 -5.04 19.66
CA SER A 839 -33.40 -4.99 18.51
C SER A 839 -34.10 -3.63 18.43
N GLU A 840 -34.62 -3.09 19.54
CA GLU A 840 -35.29 -1.80 19.58
C GLU A 840 -34.32 -0.60 19.45
N ALA A 841 -33.16 -0.63 20.10
CA ALA A 841 -32.19 0.44 20.05
C ALA A 841 -31.53 0.55 18.65
N PHE A 842 -31.27 -0.58 17.99
CA PHE A 842 -30.71 -0.59 16.63
C PHE A 842 -31.76 -0.48 15.53
N SER A 843 -32.98 -1.03 15.70
CA SER A 843 -34.02 -0.91 14.69
C SER A 843 -34.64 0.49 14.66
N ALA A 844 -34.85 1.13 15.81
CA ALA A 844 -35.40 2.50 15.86
C ALA A 844 -34.44 3.55 15.31
N ALA A 845 -33.12 3.36 15.42
CA ALA A 845 -32.13 4.32 14.93
C ALA A 845 -31.82 4.17 13.43
N ARG A 846 -32.17 3.05 12.77
CA ARG A 846 -31.67 2.78 11.40
C ARG A 846 -32.55 2.03 10.42
N LEU A 847 -33.66 1.49 10.78
CA LEU A 847 -34.66 1.03 9.80
C LEU A 847 -35.45 2.20 9.20
N ALA A 848 -35.33 3.40 9.78
CA ALA A 848 -35.91 4.63 9.27
C ALA A 848 -35.02 5.41 8.29
N GLU A 849 -33.67 5.11 8.19
CA GLU A 849 -32.76 5.55 7.14
C GLU A 849 -32.56 4.47 6.04
#